data_f4a25a1c693eec51fec42c2a63d9ceb2
#
_entry.id   f4a25a1c693eec51fec42c2a63d9ceb2
#
_cell.length_a   1.000
_cell.length_b   1.000
_cell.length_c   1.000
_cell.angle_alpha   90.00
_cell.angle_beta   90.00
_cell.angle_gamma   90.00
#
_symmetry.space_group_name_H-M   'P 1'
#
loop_
_entity.id
_entity.type
_entity.pdbx_description
1 polymer ?
#
loop_
_entity_poly.entity_id
_entity_poly.type
_entity_poly.pdbx_seq_one_letter_code
_entity_poly.pdbx_strand_id
1 'polypeptide(L)'
;MVSITSEYISVGGNRHPAAADWDIQSGVLAFGADNNVALWYPKRGVYSLLVGHTDKVNAVRFYTCPTTGTKLLITASADHTIRIWRAVTGTYLQFTLAQILEGHTSSINTIAVSDGADLVASGAADGSVKIWRIMLQGEGTKSELLTTIVMKPRFFPLALALKPPQADGPMILAVAGTTNIIHAYILEDPLGDTSFRLAAVLSGHEAWVRSLSFTRDKQSKTGDILLASASQDKYIRLWRIQRGEVTLAAPAGEEDPVLGELEPTLSNKAHQFNAAGSKYSVTFEALLFGNEDWIYTTAWNPSSERQQLLSASADNTLTIWEQDTVSGVWVSAERMGEISVQKGSTTATGSTGGFWIGLWSPDGDQVVSLGRTGSWRAWSYDADADVWVQTLGISGHVRSVNGVRWEPTGGYLLSTSGDQTTRLHAQWLRDGKQSWHEFSRPQIHGYDLNCVDTLGPARFVSGADEKLLRVFNEPKPIAKLLEKLSAFKQSTEGELPDTAQIPVLGLSNQSMGEAPMGEGEGEEANAAHIGQAQANQTILSDTNQPPLEDQLARYTLWPEHEKLYGHGYEISAVAVSYDCTLIATACKASSIDHAVIRLYDTSDWHEIRPSLAAHSLTITSLSFSSDDRYLLSVGRDRQWAIYCRSEQDRSAFSLMESHPKGHSRMILDAAWAPVPDFHTFATAGRDKLVKIWQISKGSFVCKTTITLKSSVTAISFLPRVQVNSVFLATGEDSGELSLYKIAIDSLEAA
;
A
#
# COMPACT_ATOMS: atom_id res chain seq x y z
N MET A 1 18.67 18.05 23.49
CA MET A 1 17.99 16.81 23.03
C MET A 1 17.73 16.96 21.54
N VAL A 2 18.10 15.99 20.75
CA VAL A 2 17.71 15.92 19.32
C VAL A 2 16.31 15.30 19.29
N SER A 3 15.34 15.95 18.65
CA SER A 3 13.99 15.40 18.45
C SER A 3 13.86 14.88 17.02
N ILE A 4 13.24 13.72 16.86
CA ILE A 4 12.89 13.14 15.55
C ILE A 4 11.39 13.34 15.36
N THR A 5 11.02 13.94 14.22
CA THR A 5 9.61 14.11 13.82
C THR A 5 9.39 13.47 12.46
N SER A 6 8.24 12.80 12.26
CA SER A 6 7.86 12.27 10.97
C SER A 6 7.20 13.36 10.14
N GLU A 7 7.74 13.66 8.96
CA GLU A 7 7.15 14.63 8.03
C GLU A 7 6.28 13.96 6.96
N TYR A 8 6.64 12.76 6.55
CA TYR A 8 5.96 12.03 5.48
C TYR A 8 6.01 10.53 5.71
N ILE A 9 4.89 9.87 5.49
CA ILE A 9 4.76 8.42 5.52
C ILE A 9 4.18 7.98 4.19
N SER A 10 5.00 7.35 3.36
CA SER A 10 4.58 6.72 2.10
C SER A 10 4.31 5.25 2.35
N VAL A 11 3.04 4.84 2.24
CA VAL A 11 2.63 3.47 2.54
C VAL A 11 1.45 3.06 1.67
N GLY A 12 1.51 1.84 1.13
CA GLY A 12 0.43 1.24 0.37
C GLY A 12 -0.53 0.43 1.24
N GLY A 13 -1.78 0.31 0.79
CA GLY A 13 -2.82 -0.45 1.48
C GLY A 13 -2.87 -1.93 1.11
N ASN A 14 -3.38 -2.75 2.03
CA ASN A 14 -3.58 -4.18 1.82
C ASN A 14 -4.75 -4.45 0.88
N ARG A 15 -4.55 -5.34 -0.08
CA ARG A 15 -5.56 -5.75 -1.08
C ARG A 15 -6.58 -6.70 -0.44
N HIS A 16 -7.41 -6.16 0.44
CA HIS A 16 -8.47 -6.91 1.09
C HIS A 16 -9.71 -6.02 1.28
N PRO A 17 -10.92 -6.48 0.92
CA PRO A 17 -12.14 -5.65 0.94
C PRO A 17 -12.50 -5.05 2.30
N ALA A 18 -12.14 -5.71 3.40
CA ALA A 18 -12.43 -5.25 4.75
C ALA A 18 -11.28 -4.45 5.40
N ALA A 19 -10.14 -4.26 4.70
CA ALA A 19 -8.91 -3.72 5.30
C ALA A 19 -8.93 -2.21 5.52
N ALA A 20 -10.05 -1.52 5.38
CA ALA A 20 -10.13 -0.09 5.67
C ALA A 20 -11.50 0.31 6.19
N ASP A 21 -11.52 1.43 6.91
CA ASP A 21 -12.72 2.08 7.38
C ASP A 21 -12.48 3.59 7.56
N TRP A 22 -13.55 4.39 7.44
CA TRP A 22 -13.50 5.85 7.57
C TRP A 22 -14.38 6.30 8.73
N ASP A 23 -13.78 6.89 9.77
CA ASP A 23 -14.52 7.35 10.93
C ASP A 23 -15.34 8.60 10.61
N ILE A 24 -16.66 8.47 10.72
CA ILE A 24 -17.63 9.53 10.41
C ILE A 24 -17.43 10.77 11.30
N GLN A 25 -16.97 10.61 12.55
CA GLN A 25 -16.89 11.71 13.50
C GLN A 25 -15.56 12.48 13.41
N SER A 26 -14.44 11.78 13.22
CA SER A 26 -13.11 12.43 13.19
C SER A 26 -12.62 12.73 11.78
N GLY A 27 -13.22 12.13 10.76
CA GLY A 27 -12.74 12.23 9.38
C GLY A 27 -11.43 11.50 9.12
N VAL A 28 -10.99 10.64 10.06
CA VAL A 28 -9.78 9.82 9.89
C VAL A 28 -10.14 8.52 9.16
N LEU A 29 -9.37 8.19 8.15
CA LEU A 29 -9.41 6.90 7.49
C LEU A 29 -8.28 6.02 8.05
N ALA A 30 -8.62 4.80 8.50
CA ALA A 30 -7.64 3.79 8.92
C ALA A 30 -7.62 2.65 7.90
N PHE A 31 -6.42 2.17 7.56
CA PHE A 31 -6.28 1.05 6.63
C PHE A 31 -5.11 0.14 6.98
N GLY A 32 -5.24 -1.13 6.65
CA GLY A 32 -4.17 -2.11 6.79
C GLY A 32 -3.04 -1.83 5.80
N ALA A 33 -1.82 -1.79 6.31
CA ALA A 33 -0.59 -1.57 5.56
C ALA A 33 0.42 -2.66 5.93
N ASP A 34 0.39 -3.77 5.20
CA ASP A 34 1.00 -5.05 5.54
C ASP A 34 0.55 -5.51 6.95
N ASN A 35 1.43 -5.63 7.93
CA ASN A 35 1.12 -5.99 9.32
C ASN A 35 0.84 -4.77 10.22
N ASN A 36 0.88 -3.56 9.68
CA ASN A 36 0.58 -2.31 10.39
C ASN A 36 -0.79 -1.77 10.02
N VAL A 37 -1.25 -0.76 10.77
CA VAL A 37 -2.43 0.02 10.44
C VAL A 37 -2.03 1.47 10.24
N ALA A 38 -2.29 2.01 9.06
CA ALA A 38 -2.04 3.41 8.73
C ALA A 38 -3.25 4.28 9.09
N LEU A 39 -2.98 5.45 9.65
CA LEU A 39 -3.97 6.46 9.94
C LEU A 39 -3.78 7.63 8.96
N TRP A 40 -4.77 7.85 8.12
CA TRP A 40 -4.76 8.87 7.09
C TRP A 40 -5.82 9.94 7.37
N TYR A 41 -5.38 11.20 7.39
CA TYR A 41 -6.27 12.34 7.38
C TYR A 41 -6.16 13.02 6.00
N PRO A 42 -7.24 13.09 5.18
CA PRO A 42 -7.16 13.52 3.79
C PRO A 42 -6.50 14.87 3.56
N LYS A 43 -6.69 15.82 4.50
CA LYS A 43 -6.07 17.16 4.42
C LYS A 43 -4.58 17.20 4.79
N ARG A 44 -4.01 16.11 5.35
CA ARG A 44 -2.62 16.07 5.85
C ARG A 44 -1.79 14.92 5.28
N GLY A 45 -2.41 13.86 4.80
CA GLY A 45 -1.74 12.61 4.46
C GLY A 45 -1.73 11.59 5.59
N VAL A 46 -0.93 10.53 5.45
CA VAL A 46 -0.74 9.54 6.52
C VAL A 46 0.12 10.15 7.62
N TYR A 47 -0.36 10.11 8.85
CA TYR A 47 0.30 10.77 9.98
C TYR A 47 0.76 9.81 11.08
N SER A 48 0.30 8.56 11.09
CA SER A 48 0.68 7.57 12.10
C SER A 48 0.55 6.16 11.56
N LEU A 49 1.39 5.25 12.10
CA LEU A 49 1.31 3.82 11.91
C LEU A 49 1.14 3.14 13.27
N LEU A 50 0.13 2.27 13.39
CA LEU A 50 -0.06 1.42 14.57
C LEU A 50 0.65 0.10 14.30
N VAL A 51 1.68 -0.16 15.06
CA VAL A 51 2.52 -1.37 14.97
C VAL A 51 2.07 -2.39 16.00
N GLY A 52 1.95 -3.65 15.59
CA GLY A 52 1.59 -4.68 16.56
C GLY A 52 1.29 -6.04 15.97
N HIS A 53 0.49 -6.14 14.90
CA HIS A 53 0.24 -7.43 14.24
C HIS A 53 1.51 -8.02 13.66
N THR A 54 1.57 -9.34 13.58
CA THR A 54 2.73 -10.08 13.07
C THR A 54 2.56 -10.58 11.64
N ASP A 55 1.34 -10.44 11.09
CA ASP A 55 1.00 -10.76 9.72
C ASP A 55 -0.04 -9.76 9.19
N LYS A 56 -0.39 -9.84 7.91
CA LYS A 56 -1.24 -8.87 7.19
C LYS A 56 -2.54 -8.55 7.91
N VAL A 57 -2.83 -7.27 8.02
CA VAL A 57 -4.10 -6.76 8.53
C VAL A 57 -5.16 -6.86 7.43
N ASN A 58 -6.18 -7.68 7.64
CA ASN A 58 -7.24 -7.95 6.67
C ASN A 58 -8.52 -7.19 6.94
N ALA A 59 -8.77 -6.76 8.18
CA ALA A 59 -9.97 -6.02 8.51
C ALA A 59 -9.69 -4.90 9.51
N VAL A 60 -10.35 -3.77 9.28
CA VAL A 60 -10.25 -2.54 10.09
C VAL A 60 -11.64 -1.98 10.26
N ARG A 61 -12.05 -1.65 11.50
CA ARG A 61 -13.33 -0.99 11.79
C ARG A 61 -13.18 0.00 12.93
N PHE A 62 -13.74 1.19 12.76
CA PHE A 62 -13.95 2.13 13.87
C PHE A 62 -15.19 1.74 14.66
N TYR A 63 -15.13 1.99 15.95
CA TYR A 63 -16.24 1.82 16.86
C TYR A 63 -16.24 2.98 17.87
N THR A 64 -17.40 3.60 18.06
CA THR A 64 -17.62 4.60 19.10
C THR A 64 -18.62 4.06 20.10
N CYS A 65 -18.20 3.92 21.35
CA CYS A 65 -19.07 3.43 22.41
C CYS A 65 -20.23 4.42 22.64
N PRO A 66 -21.49 4.00 22.54
CA PRO A 66 -22.63 4.90 22.65
C PRO A 66 -22.77 5.57 24.03
N THR A 67 -22.34 4.86 25.08
CA THR A 67 -22.51 5.33 26.46
C THR A 67 -21.41 6.27 26.93
N THR A 68 -20.17 6.08 26.48
CA THR A 68 -19.00 6.84 26.96
C THR A 68 -18.44 7.79 25.93
N GLY A 69 -18.83 7.67 24.65
CA GLY A 69 -18.20 8.38 23.53
C GLY A 69 -16.76 7.97 23.24
N THR A 70 -16.25 6.92 23.91
CA THR A 70 -14.88 6.43 23.72
C THR A 70 -14.74 5.81 22.33
N LYS A 71 -13.74 6.27 21.56
CA LYS A 71 -13.43 5.72 20.26
C LYS A 71 -12.46 4.56 20.37
N LEU A 72 -12.78 3.49 19.66
CA LEU A 72 -11.93 2.33 19.46
C LEU A 72 -11.68 2.12 17.97
N LEU A 73 -10.53 1.59 17.66
CA LEU A 73 -10.22 1.01 16.36
C LEU A 73 -10.02 -0.50 16.56
N ILE A 74 -10.73 -1.30 15.80
CA ILE A 74 -10.69 -2.76 15.89
C ILE A 74 -10.06 -3.28 14.62
N THR A 75 -9.00 -4.06 14.76
CA THR A 75 -8.23 -4.58 13.62
C THR A 75 -8.09 -6.09 13.74
N ALA A 76 -8.16 -6.79 12.61
CA ALA A 76 -7.97 -8.23 12.56
C ALA A 76 -6.99 -8.62 11.45
N SER A 77 -6.23 -9.66 11.71
CA SER A 77 -5.08 -10.03 10.90
C SER A 77 -5.07 -11.51 10.52
N ALA A 78 -4.22 -11.81 9.56
CA ALA A 78 -3.82 -13.16 9.22
C ALA A 78 -3.03 -13.85 10.35
N ASP A 79 -2.55 -13.11 11.35
CA ASP A 79 -1.93 -13.63 12.58
C ASP A 79 -2.91 -14.27 13.56
N HIS A 80 -4.18 -14.42 13.18
CA HIS A 80 -5.29 -15.02 13.92
C HIS A 80 -5.76 -14.20 15.13
N THR A 81 -5.26 -12.98 15.33
CA THR A 81 -5.62 -12.11 16.45
C THR A 81 -6.50 -10.94 16.01
N ILE A 82 -7.30 -10.44 16.94
CA ILE A 82 -7.98 -9.17 16.85
C ILE A 82 -7.32 -8.23 17.85
N ARG A 83 -7.03 -7.00 17.44
CA ARG A 83 -6.50 -5.96 18.32
C ARG A 83 -7.50 -4.85 18.49
N ILE A 84 -7.69 -4.41 19.71
CA ILE A 84 -8.50 -3.28 20.08
C ILE A 84 -7.56 -2.15 20.48
N TRP A 85 -7.65 -1.06 19.75
CA TRP A 85 -6.88 0.15 19.98
C TRP A 85 -7.84 1.21 20.54
N ARG A 86 -7.44 1.87 21.61
CA ARG A 86 -8.21 2.95 22.23
C ARG A 86 -7.66 4.30 21.84
N ALA A 87 -8.54 5.20 21.47
CA ALA A 87 -8.17 6.59 21.17
C ALA A 87 -7.67 7.30 22.42
N VAL A 88 -6.59 8.07 22.23
CA VAL A 88 -6.00 8.95 23.24
C VAL A 88 -6.34 10.39 22.88
N THR A 89 -6.65 11.18 23.89
CA THR A 89 -6.95 12.60 23.70
C THR A 89 -5.71 13.38 23.24
N GLY A 90 -5.83 14.14 22.17
CA GLY A 90 -4.74 14.94 21.60
C GLY A 90 -5.21 15.78 20.43
N THR A 91 -4.31 16.54 19.80
CA THR A 91 -4.59 17.39 18.65
C THR A 91 -5.04 16.57 17.43
N TYR A 92 -4.54 15.38 17.29
CA TYR A 92 -4.94 14.38 16.28
C TYR A 92 -5.31 13.08 16.98
N LEU A 93 -6.22 12.33 16.35
CA LEU A 93 -6.64 11.04 16.86
C LEU A 93 -5.45 10.07 16.88
N GLN A 94 -5.01 9.72 18.07
CA GLN A 94 -3.96 8.73 18.30
C GLN A 94 -4.56 7.52 19.00
N PHE A 95 -3.95 6.37 18.82
CA PHE A 95 -4.43 5.12 19.41
C PHE A 95 -3.32 4.39 20.14
N THR A 96 -3.67 3.77 21.26
CA THR A 96 -2.83 2.86 22.00
C THR A 96 -3.48 1.47 22.05
N LEU A 97 -2.65 0.42 22.02
CA LEU A 97 -3.15 -0.94 22.15
C LEU A 97 -3.79 -1.15 23.53
N ALA A 98 -5.08 -1.47 23.54
CA ALA A 98 -5.84 -1.70 24.76
C ALA A 98 -5.98 -3.20 25.07
N GLN A 99 -6.23 -4.04 24.04
CA GLN A 99 -6.43 -5.47 24.25
C GLN A 99 -6.12 -6.27 22.98
N ILE A 100 -5.69 -7.52 23.15
CA ILE A 100 -5.57 -8.52 22.09
C ILE A 100 -6.60 -9.62 22.38
N LEU A 101 -7.39 -9.99 21.35
CA LEU A 101 -8.35 -11.08 21.43
C LEU A 101 -7.81 -12.26 20.62
N GLU A 102 -7.73 -13.40 21.29
CA GLU A 102 -7.31 -14.68 20.71
C GLU A 102 -8.48 -15.65 20.68
N GLY A 103 -8.48 -16.60 19.74
CA GLY A 103 -9.53 -17.62 19.68
C GLY A 103 -9.80 -18.17 18.30
N HIS A 104 -9.52 -17.42 17.22
CA HIS A 104 -9.52 -17.98 15.86
C HIS A 104 -8.27 -18.83 15.62
N THR A 105 -8.42 -19.87 14.81
CA THR A 105 -7.33 -20.82 14.48
C THR A 105 -6.77 -20.63 13.09
N SER A 106 -7.29 -19.65 12.36
CA SER A 106 -6.84 -19.29 11.01
C SER A 106 -7.03 -17.80 10.76
N SER A 107 -6.55 -17.31 9.61
CA SER A 107 -6.64 -15.91 9.17
C SER A 107 -8.04 -15.34 9.35
N ILE A 108 -8.14 -14.19 10.01
CA ILE A 108 -9.39 -13.46 10.16
C ILE A 108 -9.56 -12.57 8.92
N ASN A 109 -10.70 -12.68 8.27
CA ASN A 109 -10.95 -12.00 6.98
C ASN A 109 -11.83 -10.77 7.12
N THR A 110 -12.73 -10.73 8.11
CA THR A 110 -13.72 -9.66 8.19
C THR A 110 -14.15 -9.41 9.64
N ILE A 111 -14.51 -8.15 9.90
CA ILE A 111 -15.08 -7.70 11.18
C ILE A 111 -16.32 -6.88 10.87
N ALA A 112 -17.37 -7.06 11.68
CA ALA A 112 -18.50 -6.15 11.74
C ALA A 112 -18.68 -5.65 13.18
N VAL A 113 -19.03 -4.37 13.32
CA VAL A 113 -19.36 -3.74 14.59
C VAL A 113 -20.82 -3.35 14.61
N SER A 114 -21.43 -3.37 15.78
CA SER A 114 -22.85 -2.99 15.91
C SER A 114 -23.02 -1.51 16.19
N ASP A 115 -24.01 -0.89 15.55
CA ASP A 115 -24.48 0.42 15.95
C ASP A 115 -25.38 0.28 17.21
N GLY A 116 -24.95 0.81 18.34
CA GLY A 116 -25.80 0.88 19.55
C GLY A 116 -25.75 -0.32 20.49
N ALA A 117 -24.96 -1.35 20.20
CA ALA A 117 -24.65 -2.43 21.14
C ALA A 117 -23.15 -2.69 21.15
N ASP A 118 -22.59 -3.03 22.30
CA ASP A 118 -21.15 -3.26 22.46
C ASP A 118 -20.72 -4.64 21.91
N LEU A 119 -21.14 -4.95 20.67
CA LEU A 119 -20.90 -6.24 20.01
C LEU A 119 -20.02 -6.10 18.78
N VAL A 120 -19.12 -7.05 18.65
CA VAL A 120 -18.23 -7.21 17.47
C VAL A 120 -18.35 -8.64 16.96
N ALA A 121 -18.54 -8.80 15.67
CA ALA A 121 -18.49 -10.08 14.97
C ALA A 121 -17.21 -10.19 14.16
N SER A 122 -16.51 -11.32 14.24
CA SER A 122 -15.31 -11.62 13.44
C SER A 122 -15.48 -12.91 12.67
N GLY A 123 -15.14 -12.91 11.38
CA GLY A 123 -15.21 -14.07 10.50
C GLY A 123 -13.81 -14.50 10.02
N ALA A 124 -13.52 -15.79 10.09
CA ALA A 124 -12.19 -16.31 9.78
C ALA A 124 -12.22 -17.51 8.82
N ALA A 125 -11.06 -17.81 8.26
CA ALA A 125 -10.85 -18.95 7.38
C ALA A 125 -10.91 -20.33 8.11
N ASP A 126 -11.08 -20.32 9.43
CA ASP A 126 -11.42 -21.54 10.20
C ASP A 126 -12.88 -22.00 9.97
N GLY A 127 -13.69 -21.20 9.25
CA GLY A 127 -15.10 -21.48 8.96
C GLY A 127 -16.04 -21.12 10.10
N SER A 128 -15.61 -20.25 11.00
CA SER A 128 -16.42 -19.77 12.13
C SER A 128 -16.61 -18.26 12.13
N VAL A 129 -17.71 -17.83 12.76
CA VAL A 129 -17.93 -16.44 13.16
C VAL A 129 -17.95 -16.39 14.66
N LYS A 130 -17.14 -15.54 15.27
CA LYS A 130 -17.09 -15.32 16.73
C LYS A 130 -17.67 -13.97 17.07
N ILE A 131 -18.47 -13.93 18.13
CA ILE A 131 -19.13 -12.73 18.64
C ILE A 131 -18.48 -12.37 19.97
N TRP A 132 -18.03 -11.12 20.03
CA TRP A 132 -17.35 -10.56 21.18
C TRP A 132 -18.16 -9.42 21.77
N ARG A 133 -18.21 -9.31 23.09
CA ARG A 133 -18.77 -8.15 23.79
C ARG A 133 -17.62 -7.27 24.27
N ILE A 134 -17.69 -5.98 23.95
CA ILE A 134 -16.72 -4.98 24.42
C ILE A 134 -17.26 -4.34 25.70
N MET A 135 -16.47 -4.32 26.74
CA MET A 135 -16.80 -3.68 28.02
C MET A 135 -15.73 -2.64 28.33
N LEU A 136 -16.16 -1.39 28.46
CA LEU A 136 -15.28 -0.28 28.86
C LEU A 136 -15.38 -0.10 30.37
N GLN A 137 -14.25 -0.27 31.08
CA GLN A 137 -14.17 -0.10 32.54
C GLN A 137 -13.15 1.02 32.85
N GLY A 138 -13.62 2.26 33.02
CA GLY A 138 -12.77 3.41 33.22
C GLY A 138 -11.76 3.59 32.07
N GLU A 139 -10.46 3.55 32.37
CA GLU A 139 -9.40 3.60 31.34
C GLU A 139 -9.13 2.21 30.69
N GLY A 140 -9.61 1.13 31.26
CA GLY A 140 -9.44 -0.21 30.76
C GLY A 140 -10.48 -0.60 29.70
N THR A 141 -10.08 -1.51 28.80
CA THR A 141 -10.98 -2.19 27.85
C THR A 141 -10.90 -3.68 28.13
N LYS A 142 -12.04 -4.31 28.35
CA LYS A 142 -12.16 -5.76 28.51
C LYS A 142 -13.17 -6.27 27.52
N SER A 143 -12.84 -7.35 26.83
CA SER A 143 -13.78 -8.00 25.91
C SER A 143 -13.84 -9.49 26.21
N GLU A 144 -15.00 -10.07 26.01
CA GLU A 144 -15.24 -11.48 26.22
C GLU A 144 -15.86 -12.13 24.97
N LEU A 145 -15.52 -13.37 24.72
CA LEU A 145 -16.15 -14.18 23.69
C LEU A 145 -17.51 -14.65 24.19
N LEU A 146 -18.58 -14.19 23.51
CA LEU A 146 -19.95 -14.59 23.86
C LEU A 146 -20.32 -15.93 23.25
N THR A 147 -20.09 -16.07 21.94
CA THR A 147 -20.51 -17.28 21.22
C THR A 147 -19.67 -17.50 19.97
N THR A 148 -19.66 -18.73 19.47
CA THR A 148 -19.03 -19.14 18.22
C THR A 148 -20.06 -19.81 17.31
N ILE A 149 -20.26 -19.28 16.13
CA ILE A 149 -21.15 -19.83 15.11
C ILE A 149 -20.28 -20.55 14.08
N VAL A 150 -20.42 -21.88 13.97
CA VAL A 150 -19.72 -22.67 12.97
C VAL A 150 -20.59 -22.74 11.72
N MET A 151 -20.04 -22.35 10.58
CA MET A 151 -20.77 -22.32 9.31
C MET A 151 -21.10 -23.74 8.83
N LYS A 152 -22.38 -23.95 8.50
CA LYS A 152 -22.89 -25.25 7.98
C LYS A 152 -23.79 -24.99 6.76
N PRO A 153 -23.45 -25.51 5.55
CA PRO A 153 -22.22 -26.20 5.22
C PRO A 153 -21.00 -25.30 5.44
N ARG A 154 -19.80 -25.89 5.57
CA ARG A 154 -18.58 -25.12 5.86
C ARG A 154 -18.20 -24.23 4.67
N PHE A 155 -18.04 -22.94 4.92
CA PHE A 155 -17.50 -21.96 4.02
C PHE A 155 -16.68 -20.93 4.79
N PHE A 156 -15.85 -20.12 4.13
CA PHE A 156 -15.08 -19.08 4.77
C PHE A 156 -15.84 -17.76 4.78
N PRO A 157 -16.22 -17.21 5.95
CA PRO A 157 -16.82 -15.89 6.04
C PRO A 157 -15.87 -14.81 5.47
N LEU A 158 -16.34 -14.07 4.47
CA LEU A 158 -15.63 -12.97 3.83
C LEU A 158 -16.33 -11.63 4.03
N ALA A 159 -17.64 -11.67 4.30
CA ALA A 159 -18.46 -10.50 4.54
C ALA A 159 -19.36 -10.72 5.75
N LEU A 160 -19.36 -9.75 6.63
CA LEU A 160 -20.24 -9.67 7.81
C LEU A 160 -20.88 -8.29 7.86
N ALA A 161 -22.15 -8.26 8.27
CA ALA A 161 -22.83 -7.02 8.60
C ALA A 161 -23.71 -7.23 9.84
N LEU A 162 -23.67 -6.30 10.78
CA LEU A 162 -24.33 -6.39 12.08
C LEU A 162 -25.13 -5.11 12.33
N LYS A 163 -26.45 -5.20 12.46
CA LYS A 163 -27.30 -4.03 12.70
C LYS A 163 -28.62 -4.41 13.35
N PRO A 164 -29.13 -3.62 14.32
CA PRO A 164 -30.51 -3.76 14.79
C PRO A 164 -31.46 -3.09 13.78
N PRO A 165 -32.62 -3.71 13.45
CA PRO A 165 -33.64 -3.10 12.58
C PRO A 165 -34.23 -1.84 13.20
N GLN A 166 -34.37 -1.81 14.53
CA GLN A 166 -34.80 -0.65 15.33
C GLN A 166 -33.87 -0.52 16.55
N ALA A 167 -33.88 0.65 17.21
CA ALA A 167 -33.03 0.89 18.37
C ALA A 167 -33.18 -0.19 19.47
N ASP A 168 -34.42 -0.61 19.71
CA ASP A 168 -34.78 -1.65 20.71
C ASP A 168 -35.11 -3.00 20.05
N GLY A 169 -34.79 -3.21 18.77
CA GLY A 169 -35.05 -4.42 18.02
C GLY A 169 -34.00 -5.50 18.17
N PRO A 170 -34.30 -6.72 17.71
CA PRO A 170 -33.33 -7.81 17.72
C PRO A 170 -32.09 -7.47 16.87
N MET A 171 -30.92 -7.91 17.28
CA MET A 171 -29.71 -7.74 16.48
C MET A 171 -29.72 -8.71 15.30
N ILE A 172 -29.51 -8.21 14.08
CA ILE A 172 -29.39 -9.03 12.87
C ILE A 172 -27.92 -9.11 12.46
N LEU A 173 -27.42 -10.32 12.29
CA LEU A 173 -26.11 -10.62 11.74
C LEU A 173 -26.27 -11.29 10.39
N ALA A 174 -25.86 -10.63 9.34
CA ALA A 174 -25.74 -11.22 8.00
C ALA A 174 -24.32 -11.76 7.79
N VAL A 175 -24.22 -13.01 7.31
CA VAL A 175 -22.97 -13.72 7.08
C VAL A 175 -22.94 -14.25 5.66
N ALA A 176 -21.89 -13.93 4.91
CA ALA A 176 -21.63 -14.48 3.58
C ALA A 176 -20.13 -14.68 3.35
N GLY A 177 -19.75 -15.29 2.22
CA GLY A 177 -18.34 -15.52 1.94
C GLY A 177 -18.13 -16.41 0.71
N THR A 178 -17.34 -17.48 0.87
CA THR A 178 -17.07 -18.45 -0.21
C THR A 178 -18.31 -19.33 -0.51
N THR A 179 -19.46 -18.68 -0.57
CA THR A 179 -20.77 -19.26 -0.85
C THR A 179 -21.60 -18.24 -1.64
N ASN A 180 -22.60 -18.69 -2.34
CA ASN A 180 -23.54 -17.84 -3.08
C ASN A 180 -24.82 -17.50 -2.29
N ILE A 181 -24.90 -17.90 -1.02
CA ILE A 181 -26.03 -17.66 -0.13
C ILE A 181 -25.63 -16.77 1.04
N ILE A 182 -26.61 -16.03 1.59
CA ILE A 182 -26.45 -15.17 2.75
C ILE A 182 -27.23 -15.79 3.91
N HIS A 183 -26.56 -16.00 5.02
CA HIS A 183 -27.19 -16.48 6.26
C HIS A 183 -27.52 -15.28 7.15
N ALA A 184 -28.77 -15.09 7.48
CA ALA A 184 -29.22 -14.08 8.42
C ALA A 184 -29.51 -14.72 9.78
N TYR A 185 -28.73 -14.34 10.79
CA TYR A 185 -28.91 -14.76 12.17
C TYR A 185 -29.51 -13.62 12.98
N ILE A 186 -30.26 -13.96 14.03
CA ILE A 186 -30.84 -12.99 14.98
C ILE A 186 -30.42 -13.31 16.41
N LEU A 187 -30.19 -12.24 17.16
CA LEU A 187 -30.03 -12.25 18.61
C LEU A 187 -31.19 -11.45 19.21
N GLU A 188 -32.06 -12.10 19.99
CA GLU A 188 -33.31 -11.50 20.50
C GLU A 188 -33.03 -10.48 21.61
N ASP A 189 -32.16 -10.82 22.54
CA ASP A 189 -31.75 -9.94 23.64
C ASP A 189 -30.22 -9.86 23.74
N PRO A 190 -29.60 -8.76 23.28
CA PRO A 190 -28.15 -8.58 23.36
C PRO A 190 -27.59 -8.54 24.78
N LEU A 191 -28.41 -8.27 25.79
CA LEU A 191 -28.00 -8.17 27.18
C LEU A 191 -28.19 -9.48 27.97
N GLY A 192 -29.11 -10.34 27.54
CA GLY A 192 -29.47 -11.59 28.21
C GLY A 192 -29.01 -12.85 27.51
N ASP A 193 -29.68 -13.22 26.43
CA ASP A 193 -29.35 -14.43 25.65
C ASP A 193 -28.19 -14.16 24.67
N THR A 194 -27.17 -14.98 24.69
CA THR A 194 -26.00 -14.86 23.82
C THR A 194 -26.07 -15.75 22.56
N SER A 195 -27.21 -16.45 22.36
CA SER A 195 -27.36 -17.37 21.25
C SER A 195 -27.91 -16.68 19.97
N PHE A 196 -27.16 -16.76 18.88
CA PHE A 196 -27.61 -16.37 17.57
C PHE A 196 -28.34 -17.51 16.88
N ARG A 197 -29.61 -17.27 16.50
CA ARG A 197 -30.46 -18.23 15.79
C ARG A 197 -30.53 -17.89 14.30
N LEU A 198 -30.39 -18.90 13.42
CA LEU A 198 -30.59 -18.73 11.99
C LEU A 198 -32.06 -18.37 11.72
N ALA A 199 -32.31 -17.21 11.14
CA ALA A 199 -33.62 -16.67 10.84
C ALA A 199 -34.02 -16.83 9.37
N ALA A 200 -33.07 -16.57 8.46
CA ALA A 200 -33.31 -16.65 7.02
C ALA A 200 -32.05 -17.08 6.26
N VAL A 201 -32.27 -17.70 5.11
CA VAL A 201 -31.25 -18.02 4.13
C VAL A 201 -31.64 -17.36 2.81
N LEU A 202 -30.90 -16.33 2.41
CA LEU A 202 -31.19 -15.54 1.22
C LEU A 202 -30.37 -16.09 0.05
N SER A 203 -31.07 -16.52 -0.99
CA SER A 203 -30.50 -17.12 -2.20
C SER A 203 -30.73 -16.22 -3.41
N GLY A 204 -29.95 -16.41 -4.45
CA GLY A 204 -30.11 -15.68 -5.70
C GLY A 204 -28.78 -15.28 -6.35
N HIS A 205 -27.70 -15.08 -5.58
CA HIS A 205 -26.37 -14.94 -6.17
C HIS A 205 -25.89 -16.26 -6.78
N GLU A 206 -25.09 -16.15 -7.84
CA GLU A 206 -24.55 -17.31 -8.58
C GLU A 206 -23.09 -17.59 -8.21
N ALA A 207 -22.41 -16.65 -7.54
CA ALA A 207 -21.01 -16.76 -7.13
C ALA A 207 -20.81 -16.23 -5.69
N TRP A 208 -19.56 -16.19 -5.22
CA TRP A 208 -19.22 -15.80 -3.86
C TRP A 208 -19.67 -14.38 -3.54
N VAL A 209 -20.32 -14.22 -2.40
CA VAL A 209 -20.71 -12.91 -1.88
C VAL A 209 -19.53 -12.28 -1.14
N ARG A 210 -19.09 -11.12 -1.60
CA ARG A 210 -17.86 -10.44 -1.15
C ARG A 210 -18.12 -9.29 -0.18
N SER A 211 -19.31 -8.69 -0.22
CA SER A 211 -19.66 -7.54 0.61
C SER A 211 -21.10 -7.61 1.08
N LEU A 212 -21.31 -7.18 2.32
CA LEU A 212 -22.61 -6.97 2.93
C LEU A 212 -22.60 -5.61 3.63
N SER A 213 -23.62 -4.79 3.38
CA SER A 213 -23.72 -3.45 3.96
C SER A 213 -25.17 -3.10 4.28
N PHE A 214 -25.45 -2.78 5.55
CA PHE A 214 -26.76 -2.34 6.01
C PHE A 214 -26.89 -0.82 5.98
N THR A 215 -28.09 -0.35 5.66
CA THR A 215 -28.52 1.04 5.90
C THR A 215 -29.96 1.08 6.39
N ARG A 216 -30.37 2.20 7.00
CA ARG A 216 -31.78 2.49 7.24
C ARG A 216 -32.38 3.11 5.99
N ASP A 217 -33.55 2.67 5.61
CA ASP A 217 -34.31 3.30 4.53
C ASP A 217 -34.82 4.67 5.03
N LYS A 218 -34.25 5.74 4.46
CA LYS A 218 -34.60 7.12 4.82
C LYS A 218 -36.00 7.53 4.39
N GLN A 219 -36.58 6.81 3.43
CA GLN A 219 -37.92 7.06 2.93
C GLN A 219 -39.00 6.23 3.67
N SER A 220 -38.58 5.20 4.40
CA SER A 220 -39.52 4.34 5.13
C SER A 220 -40.04 4.99 6.38
N LYS A 221 -41.38 5.10 6.50
CA LYS A 221 -42.06 5.57 7.72
C LYS A 221 -42.01 4.54 8.86
N THR A 222 -41.75 3.29 8.56
CA THR A 222 -41.70 2.14 9.48
C THR A 222 -40.32 1.84 10.00
N GLY A 223 -39.29 2.55 9.47
CA GLY A 223 -37.88 2.38 9.87
C GLY A 223 -37.25 1.10 9.32
N ASP A 224 -37.67 0.69 8.13
CA ASP A 224 -37.10 -0.47 7.44
C ASP A 224 -35.60 -0.34 7.24
N ILE A 225 -34.90 -1.47 7.11
CA ILE A 225 -33.48 -1.51 6.77
C ILE A 225 -33.30 -2.20 5.42
N LEU A 226 -32.31 -1.70 4.70
CA LEU A 226 -31.86 -2.29 3.46
C LEU A 226 -30.50 -2.98 3.68
N LEU A 227 -30.36 -4.19 3.15
CA LEU A 227 -29.11 -4.90 3.05
C LEU A 227 -28.67 -4.93 1.59
N ALA A 228 -27.52 -4.37 1.29
CA ALA A 228 -26.85 -4.55 0.01
C ALA A 228 -25.90 -5.76 0.10
N SER A 229 -26.01 -6.67 -0.85
CA SER A 229 -25.08 -7.79 -1.02
C SER A 229 -24.44 -7.73 -2.40
N ALA A 230 -23.10 -7.78 -2.46
CA ALA A 230 -22.33 -7.74 -3.69
C ALA A 230 -21.54 -9.01 -3.90
N SER A 231 -21.44 -9.47 -5.14
CA SER A 231 -20.92 -10.78 -5.47
C SER A 231 -19.96 -10.76 -6.65
N GLN A 232 -19.23 -11.86 -6.80
CA GLN A 232 -18.43 -12.16 -7.97
C GLN A 232 -19.27 -12.48 -9.23
N ASP A 233 -20.58 -12.58 -9.08
CA ASP A 233 -21.51 -12.69 -10.22
C ASP A 233 -21.76 -11.35 -10.94
N LYS A 234 -21.09 -10.25 -10.51
CA LYS A 234 -21.17 -8.89 -11.06
C LYS A 234 -22.46 -8.14 -10.70
N TYR A 235 -23.29 -8.70 -9.82
CA TYR A 235 -24.56 -8.13 -9.40
C TYR A 235 -24.51 -7.67 -7.95
N ILE A 236 -25.32 -6.65 -7.65
CA ILE A 236 -25.68 -6.26 -6.28
C ILE A 236 -27.14 -6.58 -6.09
N ARG A 237 -27.47 -7.26 -5.02
CA ARG A 237 -28.86 -7.51 -4.61
C ARG A 237 -29.18 -6.68 -3.40
N LEU A 238 -30.32 -6.01 -3.44
CA LEU A 238 -30.88 -5.29 -2.31
C LEU A 238 -32.01 -6.11 -1.68
N TRP A 239 -31.95 -6.17 -0.36
CA TRP A 239 -32.95 -6.89 0.46
C TRP A 239 -33.54 -5.92 1.46
N ARG A 240 -34.88 -5.87 1.52
CA ARG A 240 -35.61 -5.06 2.49
C ARG A 240 -35.98 -5.91 3.69
N ILE A 241 -35.69 -5.42 4.89
CA ILE A 241 -36.07 -6.04 6.16
C ILE A 241 -37.02 -5.09 6.86
N GLN A 242 -38.25 -5.56 7.08
CA GLN A 242 -39.31 -4.75 7.65
C GLN A 242 -40.06 -5.50 8.75
N ARG A 243 -40.67 -4.75 9.67
CA ARG A 243 -41.53 -5.31 10.71
C ARG A 243 -42.91 -5.55 10.14
N GLY A 244 -43.46 -6.74 10.37
CA GLY A 244 -44.78 -7.17 9.89
C GLY A 244 -44.71 -8.34 8.91
N GLU A 245 -45.87 -8.88 8.59
CA GLU A 245 -46.02 -9.88 7.54
C GLU A 245 -46.24 -9.18 6.19
N VAL A 246 -45.45 -9.56 5.21
CA VAL A 246 -45.67 -9.17 3.82
C VAL A 246 -46.23 -10.38 3.11
N THR A 247 -47.51 -10.29 2.72
CA THR A 247 -48.08 -11.21 1.76
C THR A 247 -47.85 -10.61 0.39
N LEU A 248 -46.86 -11.14 -0.33
CA LEU A 248 -46.64 -10.76 -1.73
C LEU A 248 -47.92 -11.22 -2.49
N ALA A 249 -48.63 -10.27 -3.08
CA ALA A 249 -49.75 -10.60 -3.95
C ALA A 249 -49.20 -11.56 -5.04
N ALA A 250 -49.89 -12.69 -5.23
CA ALA A 250 -49.62 -13.52 -6.38
C ALA A 250 -49.70 -12.64 -7.64
N PRO A 251 -48.81 -12.74 -8.61
CA PRO A 251 -48.90 -11.99 -9.84
C PRO A 251 -50.30 -12.27 -10.40
N ALA A 252 -51.06 -11.20 -10.59
CA ALA A 252 -52.39 -11.30 -11.20
C ALA A 252 -52.18 -11.93 -12.58
N GLY A 253 -52.63 -13.16 -12.71
CA GLY A 253 -52.46 -13.94 -13.93
C GLY A 253 -53.13 -13.24 -15.12
N GLU A 254 -52.31 -12.72 -16.00
CA GLU A 254 -52.56 -12.73 -17.43
C GLU A 254 -51.39 -13.49 -18.03
N GLU A 255 -51.66 -14.72 -18.40
CA GLU A 255 -50.81 -15.55 -19.26
C GLU A 255 -50.64 -14.81 -20.58
N ASP A 256 -49.50 -14.14 -20.75
CA ASP A 256 -49.07 -13.69 -22.06
C ASP A 256 -48.36 -14.86 -22.77
N PRO A 257 -49.01 -15.48 -23.80
CA PRO A 257 -48.51 -16.71 -24.40
C PRO A 257 -47.26 -16.55 -25.26
N VAL A 258 -46.66 -15.33 -25.29
CA VAL A 258 -45.51 -15.01 -26.18
C VAL A 258 -44.17 -15.05 -25.46
N LEU A 259 -44.12 -15.05 -24.13
CA LEU A 259 -42.91 -15.21 -23.34
C LEU A 259 -42.79 -16.68 -22.91
N GLY A 260 -42.27 -17.51 -23.82
CA GLY A 260 -41.92 -18.88 -23.51
C GLY A 260 -40.92 -18.97 -22.36
N GLU A 261 -41.15 -19.97 -21.51
CA GLU A 261 -40.33 -20.57 -20.45
C GLU A 261 -38.94 -19.91 -20.21
N LEU A 262 -38.92 -18.70 -19.69
CA LEU A 262 -37.80 -18.20 -18.90
C LEU A 262 -38.06 -18.65 -17.46
N GLU A 263 -37.34 -19.64 -16.98
CA GLU A 263 -37.37 -20.04 -15.58
C GLU A 263 -37.28 -18.78 -14.69
N PRO A 264 -38.18 -18.63 -13.68
CA PRO A 264 -38.14 -17.48 -12.81
C PRO A 264 -36.91 -17.52 -11.90
N THR A 265 -35.79 -16.96 -12.38
CA THR A 265 -34.56 -16.83 -11.60
C THR A 265 -34.67 -15.83 -10.46
N LEU A 266 -35.75 -15.08 -10.35
CA LEU A 266 -36.04 -14.13 -9.28
C LEU A 266 -37.08 -14.71 -8.34
N SER A 267 -36.63 -15.34 -7.26
CA SER A 267 -37.54 -15.81 -6.21
C SER A 267 -38.12 -14.61 -5.43
N ASN A 268 -39.37 -14.29 -5.65
CA ASN A 268 -40.17 -13.31 -4.86
C ASN A 268 -40.57 -13.87 -3.48
N LYS A 269 -39.85 -14.82 -2.93
CA LYS A 269 -40.18 -15.43 -1.65
C LYS A 269 -39.87 -14.49 -0.49
N ALA A 270 -40.89 -14.14 0.28
CA ALA A 270 -40.71 -13.47 1.57
C ALA A 270 -40.20 -14.47 2.62
N HIS A 271 -39.05 -14.19 3.24
CA HIS A 271 -38.57 -14.94 4.38
C HIS A 271 -39.11 -14.32 5.66
N GLN A 272 -39.97 -15.05 6.38
CA GLN A 272 -40.60 -14.56 7.60
C GLN A 272 -39.97 -15.21 8.82
N PHE A 273 -39.74 -14.41 9.88
CA PHE A 273 -39.26 -14.88 11.17
C PHE A 273 -39.86 -14.08 12.33
N ASN A 274 -39.89 -14.68 13.50
CA ASN A 274 -40.30 -14.03 14.73
C ASN A 274 -39.09 -13.67 15.57
N ALA A 275 -39.09 -12.46 16.13
CA ALA A 275 -38.04 -12.04 17.07
C ALA A 275 -38.57 -10.93 18.00
N ALA A 276 -38.20 -10.96 19.26
CA ALA A 276 -38.62 -10.00 20.29
C ALA A 276 -40.14 -9.75 20.30
N GLY A 277 -40.95 -10.82 20.15
CA GLY A 277 -42.40 -10.73 20.14
C GLY A 277 -43.03 -10.08 18.89
N SER A 278 -42.21 -9.78 17.88
CA SER A 278 -42.68 -9.17 16.61
C SER A 278 -42.34 -10.07 15.41
N LYS A 279 -43.15 -10.00 14.39
CA LYS A 279 -42.89 -10.64 13.10
C LYS A 279 -42.03 -9.70 12.23
N TYR A 280 -41.10 -10.29 11.51
CA TYR A 280 -40.25 -9.61 10.53
C TYR A 280 -40.29 -10.36 9.21
N SER A 281 -40.16 -9.60 8.13
CA SER A 281 -40.08 -10.13 6.76
C SER A 281 -38.83 -9.63 6.06
N VAL A 282 -38.12 -10.52 5.35
CA VAL A 282 -37.06 -10.15 4.42
C VAL A 282 -37.53 -10.41 3.01
N THR A 283 -37.53 -9.39 2.19
CA THR A 283 -37.98 -9.45 0.79
C THR A 283 -36.86 -8.99 -0.15
N PHE A 284 -36.83 -9.54 -1.34
CA PHE A 284 -35.99 -9.02 -2.42
C PHE A 284 -36.52 -7.65 -2.86
N GLU A 285 -35.65 -6.65 -2.94
CA GLU A 285 -36.00 -5.27 -3.31
C GLU A 285 -35.61 -4.95 -4.75
N ALA A 286 -34.31 -5.12 -5.07
CA ALA A 286 -33.78 -4.75 -6.38
C ALA A 286 -32.54 -5.55 -6.76
N LEU A 287 -32.33 -5.69 -8.08
CA LEU A 287 -31.08 -6.17 -8.68
C LEU A 287 -30.40 -5.00 -9.40
N LEU A 288 -29.19 -4.67 -8.99
CA LEU A 288 -28.35 -3.65 -9.62
C LEU A 288 -27.35 -4.36 -10.54
N PHE A 289 -27.37 -3.99 -11.81
CA PHE A 289 -26.51 -4.55 -12.84
C PHE A 289 -25.86 -3.45 -13.67
N GLY A 290 -24.62 -3.69 -14.14
CA GLY A 290 -23.86 -2.71 -14.92
C GLY A 290 -22.35 -2.76 -14.63
N ASN A 291 -21.92 -3.48 -13.58
CA ASN A 291 -20.51 -3.76 -13.37
C ASN A 291 -20.06 -4.87 -14.36
N GLU A 292 -18.87 -4.69 -14.93
CA GLU A 292 -18.35 -5.63 -15.95
C GLU A 292 -17.59 -6.81 -15.34
N ASP A 293 -17.19 -6.71 -14.06
CA ASP A 293 -16.44 -7.74 -13.35
C ASP A 293 -16.84 -7.83 -11.87
N TRP A 294 -16.16 -8.67 -11.08
CA TRP A 294 -16.43 -8.94 -9.67
C TRP A 294 -16.57 -7.66 -8.85
N ILE A 295 -17.57 -7.61 -7.98
CA ILE A 295 -17.73 -6.50 -7.04
C ILE A 295 -17.13 -6.90 -5.71
N TYR A 296 -16.18 -6.09 -5.21
CA TYR A 296 -15.46 -6.38 -3.96
C TYR A 296 -16.12 -5.74 -2.74
N THR A 297 -16.57 -4.48 -2.85
CA THR A 297 -17.17 -3.76 -1.72
C THR A 297 -18.39 -2.94 -2.15
N THR A 298 -19.30 -2.78 -1.19
CA THR A 298 -20.40 -1.82 -1.26
C THR A 298 -20.43 -1.00 0.03
N ALA A 299 -20.71 0.30 -0.08
CA ALA A 299 -20.80 1.22 1.05
C ALA A 299 -21.94 2.22 0.83
N TRP A 300 -22.78 2.39 1.84
CA TRP A 300 -23.85 3.38 1.81
C TRP A 300 -23.30 4.77 2.16
N ASN A 301 -23.79 5.81 1.45
CA ASN A 301 -23.43 7.20 1.77
C ASN A 301 -23.99 7.57 3.15
N PRO A 302 -23.14 7.97 4.12
CA PRO A 302 -23.58 8.27 5.48
C PRO A 302 -24.37 9.58 5.58
N SER A 303 -24.06 10.56 4.72
CA SER A 303 -24.52 11.94 4.85
C SER A 303 -25.62 12.34 3.87
N SER A 304 -25.68 11.73 2.68
CA SER A 304 -26.65 12.11 1.67
C SER A 304 -28.08 12.01 2.17
N GLU A 305 -28.91 13.02 1.88
CA GLU A 305 -30.36 12.94 2.09
C GLU A 305 -31.01 11.87 1.21
N ARG A 306 -30.43 11.62 0.03
CA ARG A 306 -30.81 10.54 -0.89
C ARG A 306 -30.12 9.24 -0.48
N GLN A 307 -30.76 8.13 -0.82
CA GLN A 307 -30.20 6.80 -0.60
C GLN A 307 -29.18 6.52 -1.72
N GLN A 308 -27.88 6.61 -1.42
CA GLN A 308 -26.80 6.35 -2.38
C GLN A 308 -25.97 5.15 -1.94
N LEU A 309 -25.69 4.26 -2.86
CA LEU A 309 -24.81 3.10 -2.66
C LEU A 309 -23.61 3.21 -3.58
N LEU A 310 -22.40 3.13 -3.02
CA LEU A 310 -21.14 3.03 -3.76
C LEU A 310 -20.79 1.55 -3.94
N SER A 311 -20.36 1.17 -5.14
CA SER A 311 -19.77 -0.14 -5.40
C SER A 311 -18.35 0.01 -5.98
N ALA A 312 -17.43 -0.86 -5.56
CA ALA A 312 -16.07 -0.96 -6.11
C ALA A 312 -15.87 -2.30 -6.79
N SER A 313 -15.43 -2.27 -8.04
CA SER A 313 -15.39 -3.44 -8.93
C SER A 313 -13.98 -3.75 -9.43
N ALA A 314 -13.77 -5.02 -9.79
CA ALA A 314 -12.56 -5.51 -10.44
C ALA A 314 -12.37 -4.95 -11.86
N ASP A 315 -13.39 -4.34 -12.44
CA ASP A 315 -13.32 -3.65 -13.74
C ASP A 315 -12.67 -2.26 -13.68
N ASN A 316 -12.08 -1.87 -12.53
CA ASN A 316 -11.45 -0.57 -12.26
C ASN A 316 -12.45 0.58 -12.17
N THR A 317 -13.69 0.34 -11.84
CA THR A 317 -14.70 1.38 -11.67
C THR A 317 -15.28 1.42 -10.26
N LEU A 318 -15.63 2.63 -9.86
CA LEU A 318 -16.58 2.91 -8.79
C LEU A 318 -17.90 3.32 -9.44
N THR A 319 -18.99 2.78 -8.95
CA THR A 319 -20.33 3.17 -9.41
C THR A 319 -21.18 3.63 -8.22
N ILE A 320 -21.80 4.80 -8.37
CA ILE A 320 -22.80 5.32 -7.42
C ILE A 320 -24.18 4.95 -7.96
N TRP A 321 -24.94 4.28 -7.12
CA TRP A 321 -26.31 3.85 -7.39
C TRP A 321 -27.27 4.70 -6.59
N GLU A 322 -28.33 5.18 -7.24
CA GLU A 322 -29.41 5.95 -6.63
C GLU A 322 -30.74 5.41 -7.05
N GLN A 323 -31.76 5.67 -6.23
CA GLN A 323 -33.13 5.41 -6.59
C GLN A 323 -33.71 6.63 -7.31
N ASP A 324 -34.16 6.44 -8.55
CA ASP A 324 -34.87 7.49 -9.28
C ASP A 324 -36.14 7.88 -8.51
N THR A 325 -36.29 9.15 -8.23
CA THR A 325 -37.38 9.70 -7.42
C THR A 325 -38.76 9.59 -8.07
N VAL A 326 -38.83 9.41 -9.38
CA VAL A 326 -40.10 9.31 -10.14
C VAL A 326 -40.54 7.86 -10.31
N SER A 327 -39.63 7.00 -10.77
CA SER A 327 -39.94 5.60 -11.06
C SER A 327 -39.73 4.66 -9.88
N GLY A 328 -38.94 5.07 -8.88
CA GLY A 328 -38.51 4.22 -7.77
C GLY A 328 -37.50 3.15 -8.17
N VAL A 329 -37.02 3.15 -9.40
CA VAL A 329 -36.03 2.18 -9.91
C VAL A 329 -34.63 2.61 -9.52
N TRP A 330 -33.79 1.65 -9.13
CA TRP A 330 -32.38 1.88 -8.87
C TRP A 330 -31.60 2.01 -10.18
N VAL A 331 -30.85 3.10 -10.33
CA VAL A 331 -30.05 3.41 -11.52
C VAL A 331 -28.61 3.70 -11.16
N SER A 332 -27.70 3.48 -12.11
CA SER A 332 -26.33 3.95 -12.02
C SER A 332 -26.32 5.46 -12.28
N ALA A 333 -26.15 6.26 -11.23
CA ALA A 333 -26.11 7.71 -11.33
C ALA A 333 -24.75 8.19 -11.87
N GLU A 334 -23.67 7.65 -11.31
CA GLU A 334 -22.30 8.05 -11.65
C GLU A 334 -21.37 6.85 -11.75
N ARG A 335 -20.43 6.91 -12.68
CA ARG A 335 -19.38 5.92 -12.84
C ARG A 335 -18.02 6.61 -12.93
N MET A 336 -17.12 6.31 -11.98
CA MET A 336 -15.79 6.88 -11.85
C MET A 336 -14.73 5.80 -12.04
N GLY A 337 -13.51 6.21 -12.37
CA GLY A 337 -12.37 5.31 -12.54
C GLY A 337 -11.96 5.17 -14.00
N GLU A 338 -11.32 4.07 -14.34
CA GLU A 338 -10.69 3.89 -15.64
C GLU A 338 -11.68 3.33 -16.66
N ILE A 339 -12.37 4.21 -17.37
CA ILE A 339 -13.23 3.85 -18.52
C ILE A 339 -12.31 3.70 -19.75
N SER A 340 -11.55 2.62 -19.85
CA SER A 340 -10.66 2.38 -20.98
C SER A 340 -11.33 1.51 -22.05
N VAL A 341 -11.35 2.00 -23.29
CA VAL A 341 -11.77 1.23 -24.46
C VAL A 341 -10.74 0.15 -24.85
N GLN A 342 -9.49 0.27 -24.38
CA GLN A 342 -8.40 -0.68 -24.68
C GLN A 342 -8.22 -1.71 -23.57
N LYS A 343 -8.89 -2.83 -23.67
CA LYS A 343 -8.82 -3.97 -22.71
C LYS A 343 -7.44 -4.66 -22.59
N GLY A 344 -6.45 -4.31 -23.41
CA GLY A 344 -5.16 -5.04 -23.46
C GLY A 344 -3.99 -4.43 -22.70
N SER A 345 -4.01 -3.13 -22.39
CA SER A 345 -2.85 -2.43 -21.81
C SER A 345 -2.74 -2.51 -20.27
N THR A 346 -3.80 -2.90 -19.59
CA THR A 346 -3.92 -2.78 -18.13
C THR A 346 -3.33 -3.93 -17.34
N THR A 347 -3.20 -5.12 -17.93
CA THR A 347 -2.72 -6.33 -17.23
C THR A 347 -1.21 -6.47 -17.22
N ALA A 348 -0.51 -5.99 -18.25
CA ALA A 348 0.94 -6.12 -18.38
C ALA A 348 1.72 -5.07 -17.56
N THR A 349 1.14 -3.90 -17.32
CA THR A 349 1.80 -2.80 -16.60
C THR A 349 1.61 -2.85 -15.09
N GLY A 350 0.81 -3.78 -14.55
CA GLY A 350 0.48 -3.86 -13.11
C GLY A 350 -0.23 -2.60 -12.55
N SER A 351 -0.54 -1.64 -13.40
CA SER A 351 -0.95 -0.30 -13.00
C SER A 351 -2.41 -0.21 -12.54
N THR A 352 -3.24 -1.10 -13.05
CA THR A 352 -4.68 -1.13 -12.73
C THR A 352 -5.04 -2.56 -12.32
N GLY A 353 -6.17 -2.96 -12.15
CA GLY A 353 -6.52 -4.34 -11.81
C GLY A 353 -7.44 -4.39 -10.62
N GLY A 354 -8.49 -3.61 -10.71
CA GLY A 354 -9.62 -3.62 -9.83
C GLY A 354 -9.50 -2.69 -8.64
N PHE A 355 -10.64 -2.21 -8.22
CA PHE A 355 -10.83 -1.48 -6.98
C PHE A 355 -11.33 -2.45 -5.91
N TRP A 356 -10.49 -2.63 -4.87
CA TRP A 356 -10.77 -3.57 -3.78
C TRP A 356 -11.66 -2.99 -2.70
N ILE A 357 -11.56 -1.68 -2.48
CA ILE A 357 -12.28 -0.95 -1.44
C ILE A 357 -12.84 0.31 -2.05
N GLY A 358 -14.09 0.63 -1.73
CA GLY A 358 -14.70 1.92 -1.98
C GLY A 358 -15.31 2.45 -0.68
N LEU A 359 -14.96 3.67 -0.28
CA LEU A 359 -15.47 4.31 0.95
C LEU A 359 -15.96 5.73 0.65
N TRP A 360 -17.00 6.14 1.37
CA TRP A 360 -17.48 7.50 1.42
C TRP A 360 -16.79 8.31 2.51
N SER A 361 -16.55 9.60 2.26
CA SER A 361 -16.24 10.54 3.32
C SER A 361 -17.41 10.71 4.29
N PRO A 362 -17.16 11.19 5.52
CA PRO A 362 -18.21 11.48 6.48
C PRO A 362 -19.30 12.41 5.96
N ASP A 363 -18.89 13.40 5.15
CA ASP A 363 -19.78 14.42 4.58
C ASP A 363 -20.47 13.95 3.29
N GLY A 364 -20.05 12.81 2.73
CA GLY A 364 -20.61 12.22 1.52
C GLY A 364 -20.26 12.93 0.21
N ASP A 365 -19.33 13.89 0.27
CA ASP A 365 -18.84 14.70 -0.85
C ASP A 365 -17.52 14.18 -1.47
N GLN A 366 -16.92 13.17 -0.85
CA GLN A 366 -15.72 12.52 -1.34
C GLN A 366 -15.89 11.00 -1.34
N VAL A 367 -15.24 10.36 -2.29
CA VAL A 367 -15.07 8.91 -2.33
C VAL A 367 -13.61 8.55 -2.50
N VAL A 368 -13.17 7.47 -1.86
CA VAL A 368 -11.83 6.94 -2.03
C VAL A 368 -11.88 5.48 -2.43
N SER A 369 -10.90 5.06 -3.19
CA SER A 369 -10.76 3.67 -3.62
C SER A 369 -9.33 3.17 -3.49
N LEU A 370 -9.17 1.95 -3.02
CA LEU A 370 -7.91 1.24 -3.01
C LEU A 370 -7.77 0.38 -4.26
N GLY A 371 -6.78 0.70 -5.08
CA GLY A 371 -6.49 -0.06 -6.28
C GLY A 371 -5.55 -1.26 -6.05
N ARG A 372 -5.35 -2.06 -7.10
CA ARG A 372 -4.45 -3.22 -7.09
C ARG A 372 -2.99 -2.87 -6.77
N THR A 373 -2.52 -1.66 -7.08
CA THR A 373 -1.18 -1.19 -6.77
C THR A 373 -0.96 -0.91 -5.27
N GLY A 374 -2.04 -0.95 -4.47
CA GLY A 374 -2.03 -0.55 -3.06
C GLY A 374 -2.10 0.96 -2.84
N SER A 375 -2.22 1.73 -3.91
CA SER A 375 -2.40 3.18 -3.85
C SER A 375 -3.88 3.54 -3.74
N TRP A 376 -4.14 4.62 -3.02
CA TRP A 376 -5.48 5.17 -2.87
C TRP A 376 -5.74 6.26 -3.91
N ARG A 377 -6.88 6.19 -4.56
CA ARG A 377 -7.43 7.24 -5.41
C ARG A 377 -8.54 7.94 -4.66
N ALA A 378 -8.73 9.23 -4.93
CA ALA A 378 -9.77 10.03 -4.34
C ALA A 378 -10.52 10.82 -5.40
N TRP A 379 -11.81 11.01 -5.20
CA TRP A 379 -12.67 11.89 -5.99
C TRP A 379 -13.47 12.78 -5.05
N SER A 380 -13.61 14.03 -5.44
CA SER A 380 -14.45 15.00 -4.72
C SER A 380 -15.57 15.47 -5.65
N TYR A 381 -16.74 15.61 -5.10
CA TYR A 381 -17.88 16.16 -5.83
C TYR A 381 -17.76 17.69 -5.92
N ASP A 382 -17.78 18.20 -7.14
CA ASP A 382 -17.85 19.63 -7.42
C ASP A 382 -19.33 20.01 -7.64
N ALA A 383 -19.91 20.66 -6.64
CA ALA A 383 -21.33 21.02 -6.66
C ALA A 383 -21.67 22.12 -7.68
N ASP A 384 -20.69 22.94 -8.04
CA ASP A 384 -20.90 24.02 -9.03
C ASP A 384 -20.95 23.48 -10.46
N ALA A 385 -20.13 22.46 -10.73
CA ALA A 385 -20.05 21.81 -12.04
C ALA A 385 -20.93 20.55 -12.16
N ASP A 386 -21.46 20.04 -11.03
CA ASP A 386 -22.24 18.79 -10.92
C ASP A 386 -21.45 17.58 -11.47
N VAL A 387 -20.16 17.47 -11.09
CA VAL A 387 -19.28 16.38 -11.53
C VAL A 387 -18.37 15.88 -10.42
N TRP A 388 -17.95 14.63 -10.51
CA TRP A 388 -16.91 14.06 -9.65
C TRP A 388 -15.53 14.27 -10.26
N VAL A 389 -14.67 14.98 -9.55
CA VAL A 389 -13.31 15.33 -9.98
C VAL A 389 -12.30 14.50 -9.20
N GLN A 390 -11.37 13.85 -9.92
CA GLN A 390 -10.30 13.10 -9.28
C GLN A 390 -9.31 14.04 -8.58
N THR A 391 -8.99 13.73 -7.34
CA THR A 391 -8.08 14.49 -6.49
C THR A 391 -6.90 13.63 -6.04
N LEU A 392 -5.91 14.26 -5.38
CA LEU A 392 -4.73 13.55 -4.90
C LEU A 392 -5.12 12.53 -3.81
N GLY A 393 -4.78 11.28 -4.05
CA GLY A 393 -4.80 10.22 -3.06
C GLY A 393 -3.45 10.06 -2.38
N ILE A 394 -3.22 8.90 -1.81
CA ILE A 394 -1.91 8.51 -1.25
C ILE A 394 -1.37 7.28 -1.97
N SER A 395 -0.06 7.21 -2.06
CA SER A 395 0.64 6.08 -2.64
C SER A 395 1.80 5.65 -1.74
N GLY A 396 2.27 4.43 -1.94
CA GLY A 396 3.42 3.90 -1.22
C GLY A 396 3.67 2.45 -1.58
N HIS A 397 4.82 1.95 -1.16
CA HIS A 397 5.18 0.56 -1.37
C HIS A 397 4.27 -0.39 -0.58
N VAL A 398 3.97 -1.55 -1.16
CA VAL A 398 3.13 -2.61 -0.56
C VAL A 398 3.94 -3.82 -0.10
N ARG A 399 5.27 -3.78 -0.28
CA ARG A 399 6.24 -4.77 0.20
C ARG A 399 7.44 -4.07 0.81
N SER A 400 8.41 -4.84 1.30
CA SER A 400 9.63 -4.32 1.90
C SER A 400 10.35 -3.32 1.00
N VAL A 401 10.73 -2.18 1.56
CA VAL A 401 11.61 -1.20 0.91
C VAL A 401 13.04 -1.70 1.10
N ASN A 402 13.72 -1.97 -0.01
CA ASN A 402 15.05 -2.57 -0.03
C ASN A 402 16.16 -1.55 -0.31
N GLY A 403 15.83 -0.40 -0.90
CA GLY A 403 16.77 0.68 -1.16
C GLY A 403 16.11 2.04 -1.06
N VAL A 404 16.85 3.00 -0.51
CA VAL A 404 16.46 4.41 -0.41
C VAL A 404 17.69 5.26 -0.70
N ARG A 405 17.57 6.24 -1.62
CA ARG A 405 18.65 7.16 -1.99
C ARG A 405 18.14 8.55 -2.27
N TRP A 406 18.82 9.53 -1.68
CA TRP A 406 18.63 10.92 -2.05
C TRP A 406 19.36 11.23 -3.36
N GLU A 407 18.77 12.09 -4.15
CA GLU A 407 19.48 12.79 -5.21
C GLU A 407 20.60 13.65 -4.57
N PRO A 408 21.78 13.82 -5.21
CA PRO A 408 22.96 14.44 -4.57
C PRO A 408 22.76 15.82 -3.94
N THR A 409 21.82 16.64 -4.46
CA THR A 409 21.48 17.97 -3.90
C THR A 409 20.39 17.92 -2.84
N GLY A 410 19.70 16.76 -2.67
CA GLY A 410 18.60 16.57 -1.75
C GLY A 410 17.25 17.01 -2.30
N GLY A 411 17.12 17.21 -3.61
CA GLY A 411 15.90 17.69 -4.25
C GLY A 411 14.77 16.66 -4.28
N TYR A 412 15.12 15.37 -4.40
CA TYR A 412 14.16 14.27 -4.38
C TYR A 412 14.75 13.00 -3.75
N LEU A 413 13.89 12.08 -3.41
CA LEU A 413 14.21 10.78 -2.82
C LEU A 413 13.73 9.67 -3.75
N LEU A 414 14.59 8.70 -4.05
CA LEU A 414 14.22 7.43 -4.70
C LEU A 414 14.05 6.33 -3.66
N SER A 415 13.07 5.48 -3.86
CA SER A 415 12.87 4.25 -3.08
C SER A 415 12.57 3.07 -4.00
N THR A 416 13.16 1.90 -3.69
CA THR A 416 12.91 0.63 -4.40
C THR A 416 12.40 -0.43 -3.46
N SER A 417 11.55 -1.32 -3.98
CA SER A 417 10.86 -2.30 -3.17
C SER A 417 10.72 -3.66 -3.87
N GLY A 418 10.49 -4.70 -3.05
CA GLY A 418 10.03 -6.01 -3.51
C GLY A 418 8.65 -5.99 -4.15
N ASP A 419 7.96 -4.84 -4.20
CA ASP A 419 6.74 -4.66 -5.01
C ASP A 419 7.02 -4.38 -6.50
N GLN A 420 8.29 -4.49 -6.91
CA GLN A 420 8.74 -4.35 -8.29
C GLN A 420 8.68 -2.91 -8.82
N THR A 421 8.61 -1.92 -7.93
CA THR A 421 8.59 -0.50 -8.33
C THR A 421 9.73 0.29 -7.71
N THR A 422 10.24 1.28 -8.49
CA THR A 422 11.01 2.42 -7.98
C THR A 422 10.10 3.62 -7.97
N ARG A 423 10.12 4.40 -6.88
CA ARG A 423 9.28 5.61 -6.69
C ARG A 423 10.15 6.81 -6.38
N LEU A 424 9.79 7.95 -6.95
CA LEU A 424 10.41 9.24 -6.71
C LEU A 424 9.48 10.10 -5.87
N HIS A 425 9.98 10.56 -4.73
CA HIS A 425 9.27 11.42 -3.81
C HIS A 425 9.94 12.80 -3.74
N ALA A 426 9.14 13.87 -3.81
CA ALA A 426 9.61 15.24 -3.69
C ALA A 426 8.62 16.12 -2.91
N GLN A 427 9.07 17.29 -2.47
CA GLN A 427 8.22 18.26 -1.83
C GLN A 427 7.43 19.07 -2.86
N TRP A 428 6.12 19.12 -2.70
CA TRP A 428 5.27 20.04 -3.42
C TRP A 428 5.15 21.36 -2.65
N LEU A 429 5.57 22.44 -3.29
CA LEU A 429 5.55 23.79 -2.76
C LEU A 429 4.38 24.57 -3.35
N ARG A 430 3.49 25.09 -2.51
CA ARG A 430 2.35 25.92 -2.94
C ARG A 430 1.90 26.86 -1.82
N ASP A 431 1.72 28.13 -2.13
CA ASP A 431 1.11 29.15 -1.22
C ASP A 431 1.69 29.12 0.22
N GLY A 432 3.01 28.94 0.34
CA GLY A 432 3.70 28.84 1.63
C GLY A 432 3.49 27.51 2.36
N LYS A 433 2.81 26.53 1.76
CA LYS A 433 2.63 25.18 2.30
C LYS A 433 3.58 24.21 1.61
N GLN A 434 4.05 23.20 2.37
CA GLN A 434 4.89 22.13 1.88
C GLN A 434 4.24 20.78 2.18
N SER A 435 4.29 19.86 1.25
CA SER A 435 3.85 18.48 1.46
C SER A 435 4.61 17.52 0.53
N TRP A 436 4.90 16.32 1.02
CA TRP A 436 5.58 15.30 0.23
C TRP A 436 4.60 14.48 -0.59
N HIS A 437 4.98 14.17 -1.83
CA HIS A 437 4.18 13.35 -2.75
C HIS A 437 5.09 12.50 -3.64
N GLU A 438 4.53 11.42 -4.22
CA GLU A 438 5.14 10.71 -5.33
C GLU A 438 4.98 11.54 -6.60
N PHE A 439 6.10 11.89 -7.24
CA PHE A 439 6.13 12.69 -8.48
C PHE A 439 6.37 11.83 -9.72
N SER A 440 6.98 10.68 -9.54
CA SER A 440 7.26 9.76 -10.64
C SER A 440 7.35 8.34 -10.12
N ARG A 441 7.03 7.40 -10.98
CA ARG A 441 7.31 5.96 -10.81
C ARG A 441 8.30 5.55 -11.89
N PRO A 442 9.60 5.85 -11.69
CA PRO A 442 10.62 5.71 -12.73
C PRO A 442 10.71 4.31 -13.32
N GLN A 443 10.52 3.29 -12.49
CA GLN A 443 10.64 1.91 -12.92
C GLN A 443 9.48 1.05 -12.40
N ILE A 444 8.91 0.27 -13.31
CA ILE A 444 8.02 -0.86 -13.01
C ILE A 444 8.69 -2.10 -13.63
N HIS A 445 9.04 -3.07 -12.80
CA HIS A 445 9.84 -4.22 -13.18
C HIS A 445 9.09 -5.54 -13.03
N GLY A 446 9.57 -6.60 -13.65
CA GLY A 446 9.00 -7.96 -13.51
C GLY A 446 9.57 -8.75 -12.33
N TYR A 447 10.65 -8.26 -11.70
CA TYR A 447 11.33 -8.90 -10.58
C TYR A 447 11.43 -7.94 -9.39
N ASP A 448 11.56 -8.50 -8.19
CA ASP A 448 11.73 -7.74 -6.95
C ASP A 448 13.03 -6.91 -7.03
N LEU A 449 12.93 -5.62 -6.67
CA LEU A 449 14.08 -4.71 -6.68
C LEU A 449 14.82 -4.78 -5.35
N ASN A 450 16.15 -4.92 -5.42
CA ASN A 450 17.00 -5.15 -4.25
C ASN A 450 17.80 -3.92 -3.85
N CYS A 451 18.23 -3.10 -4.81
CA CYS A 451 19.10 -1.96 -4.53
C CYS A 451 18.91 -0.86 -5.59
N VAL A 452 19.23 0.37 -5.21
CA VAL A 452 19.22 1.56 -6.04
C VAL A 452 20.31 2.51 -5.61
N ASP A 453 20.91 3.21 -6.57
CA ASP A 453 21.77 4.37 -6.29
C ASP A 453 21.60 5.44 -7.36
N THR A 454 21.90 6.69 -7.02
CA THR A 454 21.78 7.83 -7.94
C THR A 454 23.09 8.04 -8.70
N LEU A 455 22.99 8.30 -9.98
CA LEU A 455 24.10 8.62 -10.86
C LEU A 455 23.98 10.09 -11.32
N GLY A 456 24.31 11.00 -10.42
CA GLY A 456 24.07 12.42 -10.61
C GLY A 456 22.59 12.81 -10.46
N PRO A 457 22.21 14.03 -10.89
CA PRO A 457 20.86 14.58 -10.64
C PRO A 457 19.78 14.02 -11.57
N ALA A 458 20.13 13.42 -12.70
CA ALA A 458 19.18 13.03 -13.74
C ALA A 458 19.23 11.53 -14.09
N ARG A 459 19.94 10.72 -13.31
CA ARG A 459 20.09 9.29 -13.58
C ARG A 459 20.06 8.48 -12.31
N PHE A 460 19.67 7.22 -12.43
CA PHE A 460 19.85 6.23 -11.36
C PHE A 460 20.15 4.85 -11.94
N VAL A 461 20.74 4.00 -11.11
CA VAL A 461 21.00 2.59 -11.40
C VAL A 461 20.26 1.73 -10.39
N SER A 462 19.66 0.65 -10.85
CA SER A 462 18.93 -0.32 -10.01
C SER A 462 19.36 -1.74 -10.27
N GLY A 463 19.31 -2.57 -9.21
CA GLY A 463 19.50 -4.01 -9.28
C GLY A 463 18.26 -4.74 -8.76
N ALA A 464 17.92 -5.83 -9.42
CA ALA A 464 16.75 -6.65 -9.12
C ALA A 464 17.15 -8.12 -8.91
N ASP A 465 16.14 -8.98 -8.67
CA ASP A 465 16.31 -10.44 -8.71
C ASP A 465 16.56 -10.93 -10.16
N GLU A 466 17.45 -10.24 -10.86
CA GLU A 466 17.98 -10.57 -12.19
C GLU A 466 19.51 -10.42 -12.21
N LYS A 467 20.14 -10.88 -13.29
CA LYS A 467 21.60 -10.98 -13.40
C LYS A 467 22.27 -9.73 -13.99
N LEU A 468 21.54 -8.64 -14.14
CA LEU A 468 22.01 -7.41 -14.73
C LEU A 468 21.52 -6.20 -13.94
N LEU A 469 22.20 -5.07 -14.10
CA LEU A 469 21.73 -3.79 -13.60
C LEU A 469 21.16 -2.98 -14.75
N ARG A 470 20.29 -2.05 -14.40
CA ARG A 470 19.66 -1.13 -15.36
C ARG A 470 19.92 0.30 -14.96
N VAL A 471 20.26 1.10 -15.94
CA VAL A 471 20.49 2.54 -15.80
C VAL A 471 19.33 3.27 -16.46
N PHE A 472 18.80 4.28 -15.81
CA PHE A 472 17.65 5.05 -16.27
C PHE A 472 17.98 6.53 -16.31
N ASN A 473 17.48 7.20 -17.36
CA ASN A 473 17.59 8.64 -17.51
C ASN A 473 16.27 9.35 -17.17
N GLU A 474 16.34 10.49 -16.50
CA GLU A 474 15.18 11.32 -16.23
C GLU A 474 14.60 11.89 -17.54
N PRO A 475 13.27 11.77 -17.76
CA PRO A 475 12.64 12.34 -18.94
C PRO A 475 12.28 13.82 -18.76
N LYS A 476 12.31 14.60 -19.86
CA LYS A 476 11.99 16.04 -19.89
C LYS A 476 10.71 16.45 -19.15
N PRO A 477 9.57 15.74 -19.28
CA PRO A 477 8.34 16.14 -18.59
C PRO A 477 8.45 16.07 -17.08
N ILE A 478 9.20 15.09 -16.55
CA ILE A 478 9.41 14.93 -15.09
C ILE A 478 10.33 16.02 -14.56
N ALA A 479 11.43 16.30 -15.26
CA ALA A 479 12.32 17.40 -14.89
C ALA A 479 11.57 18.74 -14.81
N LYS A 480 10.75 19.06 -15.81
CA LYS A 480 9.90 20.27 -15.83
C LYS A 480 8.88 20.28 -14.70
N LEU A 481 8.27 19.12 -14.40
CA LEU A 481 7.30 18.99 -13.33
C LEU A 481 7.94 19.24 -11.96
N LEU A 482 9.13 18.67 -11.71
CA LEU A 482 9.90 18.90 -10.49
C LEU A 482 10.32 20.36 -10.37
N GLU A 483 10.83 20.98 -11.44
CA GLU A 483 11.19 22.40 -11.44
C GLU A 483 10.00 23.32 -11.14
N LYS A 484 8.82 22.98 -11.69
CA LYS A 484 7.60 23.79 -11.54
C LYS A 484 6.99 23.67 -10.14
N LEU A 485 6.97 22.46 -9.56
CA LEU A 485 6.21 22.17 -8.35
C LEU A 485 7.07 22.00 -7.08
N SER A 486 8.36 21.77 -7.23
CA SER A 486 9.28 21.56 -6.10
C SER A 486 10.37 22.65 -6.02
N ALA A 487 11.19 22.60 -4.97
CA ALA A 487 12.37 23.45 -4.85
C ALA A 487 13.54 23.00 -5.72
N PHE A 488 13.41 21.85 -6.38
CA PHE A 488 14.48 21.26 -7.18
C PHE A 488 14.66 22.00 -8.49
N LYS A 489 15.86 22.54 -8.70
CA LYS A 489 16.25 23.16 -9.97
C LYS A 489 17.35 22.31 -10.59
N GLN A 490 17.01 21.70 -11.69
CA GLN A 490 17.97 20.89 -12.43
C GLN A 490 18.92 21.78 -13.24
N SER A 491 20.23 21.62 -13.02
CA SER A 491 21.28 22.27 -13.80
C SER A 491 21.90 21.29 -14.82
N THR A 492 21.09 20.63 -15.64
CA THR A 492 21.64 19.72 -16.66
C THR A 492 21.87 20.45 -17.98
N GLU A 493 23.12 20.55 -18.38
CA GLU A 493 23.57 20.91 -19.72
C GLU A 493 23.45 19.70 -20.67
N GLY A 494 22.24 19.21 -20.93
CA GLY A 494 22.04 18.06 -21.81
C GLY A 494 20.61 17.92 -22.32
N GLU A 495 20.47 17.30 -23.47
CA GLU A 495 19.15 16.96 -24.01
C GLU A 495 18.57 15.76 -23.24
N LEU A 496 17.56 16.00 -22.40
CA LEU A 496 16.86 14.95 -21.70
C LEU A 496 15.96 14.16 -22.67
N PRO A 497 15.80 12.84 -22.49
CA PRO A 497 14.92 12.01 -23.30
C PRO A 497 13.44 12.32 -23.06
N ASP A 498 12.61 11.81 -23.94
CA ASP A 498 11.16 11.77 -23.73
C ASP A 498 10.76 10.65 -22.76
N THR A 499 9.50 10.62 -22.31
CA THR A 499 9.00 9.58 -21.42
C THR A 499 9.04 8.19 -22.07
N ALA A 500 9.20 7.17 -21.25
CA ALA A 500 9.16 5.78 -21.68
C ALA A 500 7.75 5.18 -21.61
N GLN A 501 7.53 4.15 -22.42
CA GLN A 501 6.39 3.23 -22.27
C GLN A 501 6.90 1.82 -22.00
N ILE A 502 6.14 1.06 -21.20
CA ILE A 502 6.38 -0.38 -21.05
C ILE A 502 5.74 -1.07 -22.26
N PRO A 503 6.50 -1.79 -23.10
CA PRO A 503 5.93 -2.56 -24.20
C PRO A 503 5.02 -3.67 -23.64
N VAL A 504 4.01 -4.05 -24.41
CA VAL A 504 2.96 -5.04 -24.04
C VAL A 504 3.52 -6.38 -23.56
N LEU A 505 4.72 -6.73 -23.99
CA LEU A 505 5.44 -7.97 -23.61
C LEU A 505 6.75 -7.70 -22.85
N GLY A 506 7.00 -6.45 -22.43
CA GLY A 506 8.34 -6.03 -22.05
C GLY A 506 8.63 -6.00 -20.58
N LEU A 507 9.85 -6.37 -20.25
CA LEU A 507 10.52 -6.19 -18.96
C LEU A 507 11.39 -4.93 -18.95
N SER A 508 11.30 -4.06 -19.95
CA SER A 508 12.13 -2.87 -20.10
C SER A 508 11.31 -1.64 -20.50
N ASN A 509 11.69 -0.47 -19.95
CA ASN A 509 11.12 0.82 -20.31
C ASN A 509 11.82 1.32 -21.59
N GLN A 510 11.13 1.31 -22.73
CA GLN A 510 11.69 1.83 -24.00
C GLN A 510 11.31 3.30 -24.21
N SER A 511 12.26 4.10 -24.72
CA SER A 511 12.00 5.49 -25.13
C SER A 511 11.00 5.54 -26.29
N MET A 512 10.06 6.49 -26.25
CA MET A 512 9.04 6.65 -27.29
C MET A 512 9.61 7.14 -28.64
N GLY A 513 10.86 7.60 -28.68
CA GLY A 513 11.51 8.14 -29.89
C GLY A 513 12.31 7.13 -30.71
N GLU A 514 12.61 5.96 -30.19
CA GLU A 514 13.44 4.94 -30.85
C GLU A 514 12.61 3.69 -31.17
N ALA A 515 11.82 3.76 -32.25
CA ALA A 515 11.31 2.53 -32.86
C ALA A 515 12.43 1.86 -33.65
N PRO A 516 12.77 0.56 -33.43
CA PRO A 516 13.66 -0.15 -34.32
C PRO A 516 12.99 -0.21 -35.69
N MET A 517 13.71 0.18 -36.74
CA MET A 517 13.31 0.02 -38.14
C MET A 517 13.17 -1.48 -38.44
N GLY A 518 12.03 -2.04 -38.09
CA GLY A 518 11.55 -3.35 -38.55
C GLY A 518 10.60 -3.10 -39.71
N GLU A 519 11.01 -3.48 -40.90
CA GLU A 519 10.18 -3.43 -42.10
C GLU A 519 8.88 -4.21 -41.88
N GLY A 520 7.72 -3.51 -41.87
CA GLY A 520 6.45 -4.16 -42.18
C GLY A 520 5.21 -3.95 -41.30
N GLU A 521 5.06 -2.88 -40.51
CA GLU A 521 3.74 -2.53 -39.98
C GLU A 521 3.47 -1.01 -40.06
N GLY A 522 2.31 -0.67 -40.60
CA GLY A 522 1.94 0.53 -41.29
C GLY A 522 2.17 1.87 -40.58
N GLU A 523 2.38 2.90 -41.39
CA GLU A 523 2.53 4.33 -41.06
C GLU A 523 1.40 4.89 -40.16
N GLU A 524 0.21 4.31 -40.18
CA GLU A 524 -0.94 4.73 -39.35
C GLU A 524 -0.77 4.36 -37.85
N ALA A 525 -0.11 3.25 -37.53
CA ALA A 525 0.17 2.87 -36.13
C ALA A 525 1.23 3.81 -35.52
N ASN A 526 2.26 4.19 -36.27
CA ASN A 526 3.29 5.14 -35.84
C ASN A 526 2.75 6.55 -35.59
N ALA A 527 1.86 7.02 -36.47
CA ALA A 527 1.24 8.36 -36.33
C ALA A 527 0.32 8.43 -35.09
N ALA A 528 -0.41 7.37 -34.78
CA ALA A 528 -1.24 7.27 -33.58
C ALA A 528 -0.38 7.26 -32.31
N HIS A 529 0.76 6.55 -32.31
CA HIS A 529 1.69 6.51 -31.17
C HIS A 529 2.38 7.86 -30.92
N ILE A 530 2.80 8.58 -31.96
CA ILE A 530 3.41 9.92 -31.86
C ILE A 530 2.39 10.94 -31.36
N GLY A 531 1.15 10.91 -31.84
CA GLY A 531 0.07 11.76 -31.36
C GLY A 531 -0.29 11.54 -29.90
N GLN A 532 -0.25 10.29 -29.44
CA GLN A 532 -0.52 9.92 -28.05
C GLN A 532 0.62 10.34 -27.12
N ALA A 533 1.88 10.27 -27.58
CA ALA A 533 3.05 10.76 -26.84
C ALA A 533 3.00 12.27 -26.61
N GLN A 534 2.65 13.03 -27.63
CA GLN A 534 2.51 14.50 -27.54
C GLN A 534 1.36 14.90 -26.63
N ALA A 535 0.22 14.22 -26.71
CA ALA A 535 -0.91 14.45 -25.80
C ALA A 535 -0.55 14.17 -24.34
N ASN A 536 0.22 13.11 -24.08
CA ASN A 536 0.66 12.73 -22.73
C ASN A 536 1.67 13.72 -22.14
N GLN A 537 2.59 14.28 -22.95
CA GLN A 537 3.50 15.33 -22.54
C GLN A 537 2.76 16.62 -22.16
N THR A 538 1.70 16.96 -22.88
CA THR A 538 0.87 18.14 -22.60
C THR A 538 0.12 17.97 -21.27
N ILE A 539 -0.37 16.78 -20.95
CA ILE A 539 -1.10 16.50 -19.69
C ILE A 539 -0.21 16.76 -18.45
N LEU A 540 1.05 16.31 -18.47
CA LEU A 540 1.97 16.51 -17.33
C LEU A 540 2.49 17.95 -17.26
N SER A 541 2.74 18.60 -18.39
CA SER A 541 3.25 19.98 -18.42
C SER A 541 2.25 21.02 -17.93
N ASP A 542 0.97 20.79 -18.14
CA ASP A 542 -0.10 21.73 -17.77
C ASP A 542 -0.58 21.53 -16.31
N THR A 543 -0.19 20.42 -15.68
CA THR A 543 -0.58 20.10 -14.31
C THR A 543 0.07 21.05 -13.29
N ASN A 544 -0.73 21.56 -12.33
CA ASN A 544 -0.30 22.38 -11.20
C ASN A 544 -0.28 21.60 -9.87
N GLN A 545 -0.31 20.28 -9.93
CA GLN A 545 -0.29 19.39 -8.79
C GLN A 545 0.55 18.13 -9.11
N PRO A 546 1.00 17.36 -8.10
CA PRO A 546 1.66 16.09 -8.34
C PRO A 546 0.78 15.15 -9.17
N PRO A 547 1.38 14.21 -9.93
CA PRO A 547 0.62 13.29 -10.76
C PRO A 547 -0.36 12.43 -9.97
N LEU A 548 -1.52 12.20 -10.54
CA LEU A 548 -2.49 11.26 -10.01
C LEU A 548 -2.02 9.81 -10.24
N GLU A 549 -2.55 8.85 -9.47
CA GLU A 549 -2.12 7.44 -9.54
C GLU A 549 -2.17 6.87 -10.97
N ASP A 550 -3.18 7.25 -11.74
CA ASP A 550 -3.33 6.78 -13.13
C ASP A 550 -2.27 7.34 -14.06
N GLN A 551 -1.75 8.52 -13.76
CA GLN A 551 -0.66 9.16 -14.48
C GLN A 551 0.70 8.59 -14.10
N LEU A 552 0.92 8.28 -12.79
CA LEU A 552 2.18 7.76 -12.28
C LEU A 552 2.64 6.49 -12.99
N ALA A 553 1.73 5.55 -13.21
CA ALA A 553 2.08 4.28 -13.83
C ALA A 553 2.22 4.32 -15.35
N ARG A 554 1.70 5.37 -16.01
CA ARG A 554 1.64 5.45 -17.48
C ARG A 554 2.57 6.48 -18.07
N TYR A 555 2.69 7.65 -17.43
CA TYR A 555 3.31 8.83 -18.04
C TYR A 555 4.58 9.28 -17.35
N THR A 556 4.97 8.64 -16.24
CA THR A 556 6.11 9.08 -15.45
C THR A 556 7.28 8.09 -15.42
N LEU A 557 7.24 7.09 -16.30
CA LEU A 557 8.32 6.09 -16.43
C LEU A 557 9.57 6.74 -17.03
N TRP A 558 10.72 6.33 -16.51
CA TRP A 558 12.02 6.77 -17.03
C TRP A 558 12.50 5.79 -18.11
N PRO A 559 13.02 6.27 -19.24
CA PRO A 559 13.61 5.41 -20.26
C PRO A 559 14.86 4.71 -19.73
N GLU A 560 14.97 3.43 -20.06
CA GLU A 560 16.17 2.64 -19.81
C GLU A 560 17.27 3.12 -20.77
N HIS A 561 18.41 3.50 -20.19
CA HIS A 561 19.55 3.99 -20.94
C HIS A 561 20.53 2.88 -21.28
N GLU A 562 20.87 2.04 -20.28
CA GLU A 562 21.88 0.99 -20.45
C GLU A 562 21.60 -0.22 -19.56
N LYS A 563 22.16 -1.38 -19.95
CA LYS A 563 22.14 -2.64 -19.23
C LYS A 563 23.55 -3.11 -18.95
N LEU A 564 23.92 -3.24 -17.69
CA LEU A 564 25.25 -3.68 -17.29
C LEU A 564 25.23 -5.20 -17.02
N TYR A 565 25.92 -5.94 -17.85
CA TYR A 565 26.00 -7.39 -17.80
C TYR A 565 27.28 -7.86 -17.10
N GLY A 566 27.31 -9.13 -16.68
CA GLY A 566 28.54 -9.78 -16.16
C GLY A 566 28.31 -10.65 -14.94
N HIS A 567 27.24 -10.44 -14.17
CA HIS A 567 26.92 -11.25 -13.00
C HIS A 567 26.31 -12.61 -13.36
N GLY A 568 26.69 -13.64 -12.61
CA GLY A 568 26.13 -15.00 -12.75
C GLY A 568 24.82 -15.23 -12.00
N TYR A 569 24.53 -14.39 -11.00
CA TYR A 569 23.39 -14.47 -10.10
C TYR A 569 22.73 -13.09 -9.92
N GLU A 570 21.61 -13.08 -9.16
CA GLU A 570 20.81 -11.90 -8.89
C GLU A 570 21.63 -10.82 -8.17
N ILE A 571 21.39 -9.56 -8.50
CA ILE A 571 22.09 -8.43 -7.92
C ILE A 571 21.74 -8.28 -6.44
N SER A 572 22.76 -8.09 -5.60
CA SER A 572 22.61 -7.92 -4.16
C SER A 572 22.95 -6.51 -3.65
N ALA A 573 23.88 -5.81 -4.31
CA ALA A 573 24.31 -4.48 -3.89
C ALA A 573 24.82 -3.66 -5.09
N VAL A 574 24.63 -2.33 -4.98
CA VAL A 574 25.15 -1.34 -5.92
C VAL A 574 25.63 -0.12 -5.15
N ALA A 575 26.68 0.51 -5.62
CA ALA A 575 27.15 1.82 -5.16
C ALA A 575 27.72 2.61 -6.33
N VAL A 576 27.44 3.91 -6.37
CA VAL A 576 27.98 4.86 -7.35
C VAL A 576 29.03 5.73 -6.66
N SER A 577 30.13 6.03 -7.34
CA SER A 577 31.13 6.98 -6.84
C SER A 577 30.56 8.40 -6.82
N TYR A 578 31.03 9.23 -5.88
CA TYR A 578 30.55 10.62 -5.76
C TYR A 578 30.89 11.48 -6.98
N ASP A 579 31.96 11.15 -7.68
CA ASP A 579 32.32 11.78 -8.97
C ASP A 579 31.49 11.25 -10.15
N CYS A 580 30.59 10.29 -9.89
CA CYS A 580 29.72 9.65 -10.88
C CYS A 580 30.44 8.95 -12.03
N THR A 581 31.73 8.62 -11.87
CA THR A 581 32.52 7.97 -12.93
C THR A 581 32.47 6.45 -12.88
N LEU A 582 32.15 5.87 -11.72
CA LEU A 582 32.20 4.43 -11.49
C LEU A 582 30.93 3.90 -10.81
N ILE A 583 30.53 2.69 -11.21
CA ILE A 583 29.47 1.91 -10.56
C ILE A 583 30.10 0.61 -10.03
N ALA A 584 30.03 0.38 -8.72
CA ALA A 584 30.44 -0.86 -8.07
C ALA A 584 29.21 -1.74 -7.80
N THR A 585 29.33 -3.02 -8.13
CA THR A 585 28.20 -3.95 -8.07
C THR A 585 28.59 -5.32 -7.54
N ALA A 586 27.64 -5.99 -6.88
CA ALA A 586 27.81 -7.35 -6.41
C ALA A 586 26.51 -8.17 -6.62
N CYS A 587 26.66 -9.50 -6.70
CA CYS A 587 25.53 -10.40 -6.82
C CYS A 587 25.43 -11.38 -5.64
N LYS A 588 24.32 -12.07 -5.52
CA LYS A 588 24.18 -13.20 -4.60
C LYS A 588 25.24 -14.25 -4.93
N ALA A 589 25.96 -14.74 -3.93
CA ALA A 589 27.03 -15.69 -4.12
C ALA A 589 27.05 -16.78 -3.05
N SER A 590 27.22 -18.01 -3.48
CA SER A 590 27.46 -19.19 -2.62
C SER A 590 28.86 -19.73 -2.77
N SER A 591 29.65 -19.23 -3.74
CA SER A 591 31.04 -19.59 -4.01
C SER A 591 31.90 -18.35 -4.20
N ILE A 592 33.21 -18.50 -4.01
CA ILE A 592 34.21 -17.42 -4.11
C ILE A 592 34.22 -16.79 -5.52
N ASP A 593 33.98 -17.57 -6.57
CA ASP A 593 34.01 -17.08 -7.95
C ASP A 593 32.96 -16.02 -8.26
N HIS A 594 31.88 -16.01 -7.49
CA HIS A 594 30.79 -15.04 -7.64
C HIS A 594 30.74 -14.00 -6.53
N ALA A 595 31.52 -14.18 -5.43
CA ALA A 595 31.62 -13.25 -4.32
C ALA A 595 32.62 -12.09 -4.61
N VAL A 596 32.46 -11.49 -5.78
CA VAL A 596 33.36 -10.45 -6.31
C VAL A 596 32.59 -9.16 -6.57
N ILE A 597 33.31 -8.05 -6.52
CA ILE A 597 32.80 -6.73 -6.89
C ILE A 597 33.20 -6.49 -8.36
N ARG A 598 32.23 -6.11 -9.18
CA ARG A 598 32.46 -5.66 -10.55
C ARG A 598 32.36 -4.15 -10.59
N LEU A 599 33.27 -3.53 -11.32
CA LEU A 599 33.28 -2.09 -11.55
C LEU A 599 32.91 -1.82 -13.00
N TYR A 600 32.13 -0.78 -13.24
CA TYR A 600 31.77 -0.30 -14.57
C TYR A 600 32.12 1.17 -14.68
N ASP A 601 32.72 1.54 -15.80
CA ASP A 601 32.95 2.96 -16.17
C ASP A 601 31.64 3.54 -16.72
N THR A 602 31.27 4.75 -16.28
CA THR A 602 30.03 5.38 -16.70
C THR A 602 30.17 6.15 -18.02
N SER A 603 31.37 6.30 -18.55
CA SER A 603 31.63 6.97 -19.82
C SER A 603 31.35 6.08 -21.03
N ASP A 604 31.64 4.80 -20.92
CA ASP A 604 31.49 3.80 -21.99
C ASP A 604 30.68 2.57 -21.60
N TRP A 605 30.25 2.47 -20.33
CA TRP A 605 29.46 1.39 -19.74
C TRP A 605 30.13 0.02 -19.75
N HIS A 606 31.45 -0.02 -19.91
CA HIS A 606 32.21 -1.27 -19.92
C HIS A 606 32.65 -1.70 -18.51
N GLU A 607 32.73 -3.03 -18.34
CA GLU A 607 33.28 -3.63 -17.12
C GLU A 607 34.79 -3.42 -17.03
N ILE A 608 35.24 -2.85 -15.92
CA ILE A 608 36.68 -2.71 -15.60
C ILE A 608 37.16 -4.02 -15.01
N ARG A 609 38.25 -4.56 -15.59
CA ARG A 609 38.84 -5.81 -15.15
C ARG A 609 40.25 -5.61 -14.59
N PRO A 610 40.66 -6.46 -13.62
CA PRO A 610 39.96 -7.59 -13.01
C PRO A 610 38.93 -7.17 -11.99
N SER A 611 37.91 -8.03 -11.72
CA SER A 611 36.96 -7.85 -10.62
C SER A 611 37.67 -7.93 -9.26
N LEU A 612 37.15 -7.21 -8.26
CA LEU A 612 37.76 -7.12 -6.94
C LEU A 612 37.29 -8.30 -6.07
N ALA A 613 38.25 -9.05 -5.54
CA ALA A 613 37.97 -10.27 -4.76
C ALA A 613 38.51 -10.11 -3.32
N ALA A 614 37.67 -10.41 -2.34
CA ALA A 614 38.03 -10.55 -0.93
C ALA A 614 37.02 -11.43 -0.17
N HIS A 615 35.78 -11.46 -0.63
CA HIS A 615 34.71 -12.16 0.03
C HIS A 615 34.58 -13.63 -0.40
N SER A 616 33.97 -14.44 0.46
CA SER A 616 33.69 -15.86 0.18
C SER A 616 32.20 -16.17 0.03
N LEU A 617 31.32 -15.23 0.40
CA LEU A 617 29.86 -15.30 0.29
C LEU A 617 29.30 -13.97 -0.22
N THR A 618 28.00 -13.90 -0.39
CA THR A 618 27.26 -12.71 -0.86
C THR A 618 27.70 -11.43 -0.17
N ILE A 619 28.07 -10.43 -0.95
CA ILE A 619 28.29 -9.05 -0.51
C ILE A 619 26.92 -8.40 -0.31
N THR A 620 26.68 -7.84 0.89
CA THR A 620 25.40 -7.29 1.30
C THR A 620 25.28 -5.79 1.09
N SER A 621 26.41 -5.07 1.22
CA SER A 621 26.45 -3.63 1.00
C SER A 621 27.80 -3.18 0.44
N LEU A 622 27.78 -2.14 -0.38
CA LEU A 622 28.91 -1.44 -0.97
C LEU A 622 28.78 0.04 -0.67
N SER A 623 29.89 0.73 -0.42
CA SER A 623 29.88 2.18 -0.17
C SER A 623 31.20 2.82 -0.55
N PHE A 624 31.19 3.87 -1.36
CA PHE A 624 32.35 4.72 -1.61
C PHE A 624 32.54 5.73 -0.47
N SER A 625 33.78 6.07 -0.16
CA SER A 625 34.07 7.21 0.72
C SER A 625 33.73 8.53 0.00
N SER A 626 33.47 9.59 0.76
CA SER A 626 33.05 10.87 0.20
C SER A 626 34.09 11.56 -0.70
N ASP A 627 35.36 11.14 -0.63
CA ASP A 627 36.46 11.55 -1.47
C ASP A 627 36.77 10.57 -2.63
N ASP A 628 35.92 9.54 -2.80
CA ASP A 628 36.08 8.44 -3.77
C ASP A 628 37.40 7.66 -3.69
N ARG A 629 38.16 7.86 -2.59
CA ARG A 629 39.46 7.21 -2.39
C ARG A 629 39.31 5.74 -2.00
N TYR A 630 38.24 5.40 -1.28
CA TYR A 630 38.04 4.05 -0.77
C TYR A 630 36.66 3.50 -1.20
N LEU A 631 36.67 2.20 -1.50
CA LEU A 631 35.47 1.39 -1.65
C LEU A 631 35.40 0.38 -0.52
N LEU A 632 34.37 0.47 0.31
CA LEU A 632 34.05 -0.47 1.39
C LEU A 632 33.07 -1.50 0.90
N SER A 633 33.34 -2.77 1.22
CA SER A 633 32.41 -3.88 1.02
C SER A 633 32.21 -4.67 2.30
N VAL A 634 30.98 -5.14 2.53
CA VAL A 634 30.62 -6.00 3.67
C VAL A 634 29.78 -7.18 3.20
N GLY A 635 29.82 -8.29 3.94
CA GLY A 635 29.16 -9.49 3.44
C GLY A 635 28.65 -10.48 4.48
N ARG A 636 27.98 -11.52 3.98
CA ARG A 636 27.44 -12.64 4.76
C ARG A 636 28.53 -13.49 5.41
N ASP A 637 29.76 -13.41 4.93
CA ASP A 637 30.94 -14.07 5.46
C ASP A 637 31.50 -13.40 6.74
N ARG A 638 30.81 -12.37 7.26
CA ARG A 638 31.16 -11.61 8.48
C ARG A 638 32.38 -10.71 8.29
N GLN A 639 32.82 -10.55 7.06
CA GLN A 639 33.98 -9.80 6.66
C GLN A 639 33.59 -8.41 6.16
N TRP A 640 34.46 -7.43 6.40
CA TRP A 640 34.54 -6.22 5.62
C TRP A 640 35.87 -6.17 4.87
N ALA A 641 35.89 -5.51 3.72
CA ALA A 641 37.10 -5.25 2.94
C ALA A 641 37.08 -3.83 2.39
N ILE A 642 38.25 -3.20 2.35
CA ILE A 642 38.46 -1.85 1.82
C ILE A 642 39.46 -1.94 0.67
N TYR A 643 39.04 -1.34 -0.44
CA TYR A 643 39.88 -1.17 -1.62
C TYR A 643 40.26 0.29 -1.76
N CYS A 644 41.51 0.56 -2.09
CA CYS A 644 42.03 1.90 -2.33
C CYS A 644 42.14 2.18 -3.83
N ARG A 645 41.62 3.33 -4.23
CA ARG A 645 41.68 3.83 -5.62
C ARG A 645 43.11 4.24 -5.96
N SER A 646 43.59 3.89 -7.13
CA SER A 646 44.92 4.27 -7.59
C SER A 646 45.00 5.77 -7.93
N GLU A 647 46.06 6.43 -7.53
CA GLU A 647 46.30 7.84 -7.88
C GLU A 647 46.70 8.02 -9.37
N GLN A 648 47.25 6.97 -9.98
CA GLN A 648 47.72 6.98 -11.38
C GLN A 648 46.62 6.61 -12.37
N ASP A 649 45.74 5.70 -11.97
CA ASP A 649 44.59 5.22 -12.76
C ASP A 649 43.34 5.23 -11.91
N ARG A 650 42.48 6.22 -12.12
CA ARG A 650 41.23 6.40 -11.34
C ARG A 650 40.24 5.27 -11.49
N SER A 651 40.39 4.41 -12.49
CA SER A 651 39.56 3.24 -12.68
C SER A 651 40.04 2.01 -11.89
N ALA A 652 41.28 2.00 -11.45
CA ALA A 652 41.94 0.87 -10.79
C ALA A 652 41.80 0.94 -9.25
N PHE A 653 41.38 -0.17 -8.66
CA PHE A 653 41.34 -0.38 -7.22
C PHE A 653 42.21 -1.57 -6.78
N SER A 654 42.83 -1.46 -5.64
CA SER A 654 43.58 -2.55 -5.01
C SER A 654 43.13 -2.81 -3.59
N LEU A 655 43.08 -4.08 -3.18
CA LEU A 655 42.75 -4.43 -1.80
C LEU A 655 43.77 -3.83 -0.83
N MET A 656 43.32 -2.93 0.02
CA MET A 656 44.16 -2.29 1.07
C MET A 656 44.12 -3.11 2.35
N GLU A 657 42.89 -3.45 2.82
CA GLU A 657 42.74 -4.16 4.09
C GLU A 657 41.46 -5.01 4.06
N SER A 658 41.48 -6.14 4.75
CA SER A 658 40.27 -6.94 4.99
C SER A 658 40.28 -7.49 6.40
N HIS A 659 39.08 -7.56 7.01
CA HIS A 659 38.91 -8.09 8.35
C HIS A 659 37.93 -9.27 8.34
N PRO A 660 38.44 -10.52 8.38
CA PRO A 660 37.61 -11.73 8.15
C PRO A 660 36.62 -12.04 9.28
N LYS A 661 36.72 -11.38 10.43
CA LYS A 661 35.85 -11.50 11.59
C LYS A 661 35.44 -10.14 12.13
N GLY A 662 35.05 -9.23 11.26
CA GLY A 662 34.55 -7.90 11.65
C GLY A 662 33.39 -7.98 12.62
N HIS A 663 32.48 -8.95 12.41
CA HIS A 663 31.35 -9.27 13.26
C HIS A 663 31.29 -10.77 13.61
N SER A 664 30.50 -11.13 14.62
CA SER A 664 30.28 -12.55 14.98
C SER A 664 29.24 -13.24 14.07
N ARG A 665 28.38 -12.45 13.39
CA ARG A 665 27.41 -12.89 12.39
C ARG A 665 27.56 -12.04 11.11
N MET A 666 26.72 -12.32 10.08
CA MET A 666 26.73 -11.55 8.83
C MET A 666 26.61 -10.05 9.08
N ILE A 667 27.34 -9.28 8.29
CA ILE A 667 27.20 -7.84 8.23
C ILE A 667 26.11 -7.53 7.21
N LEU A 668 25.16 -6.68 7.56
CA LEU A 668 24.01 -6.39 6.74
C LEU A 668 24.16 -5.09 5.97
N ASP A 669 24.80 -4.07 6.61
CA ASP A 669 24.97 -2.76 6.00
C ASP A 669 26.25 -2.07 6.50
N ALA A 670 26.72 -1.07 5.73
CA ALA A 670 27.90 -0.27 6.05
C ALA A 670 27.78 1.14 5.46
N ALA A 671 28.34 2.13 6.16
CA ALA A 671 28.31 3.52 5.71
C ALA A 671 29.59 4.26 6.12
N TRP A 672 30.10 5.15 5.26
CA TRP A 672 31.18 6.07 5.56
C TRP A 672 30.64 7.30 6.30
N ALA A 673 31.41 7.79 7.28
CA ALA A 673 31.15 9.07 7.91
C ALA A 673 31.53 10.22 6.95
N PRO A 674 30.78 11.33 6.92
CA PRO A 674 31.02 12.45 6.00
C PRO A 674 32.15 13.36 6.52
N VAL A 675 33.29 12.80 6.84
CA VAL A 675 34.45 13.50 7.37
C VAL A 675 35.70 13.10 6.54
N PRO A 676 36.08 13.89 5.53
CA PRO A 676 37.11 13.52 4.57
C PRO A 676 38.47 13.19 5.21
N ASP A 677 38.86 13.96 6.23
CA ASP A 677 40.19 13.80 6.87
C ASP A 677 40.23 12.64 7.90
N PHE A 678 39.09 12.13 8.32
CA PHE A 678 38.97 11.08 9.33
C PHE A 678 38.31 9.84 8.74
N HIS A 679 38.94 9.14 7.84
CA HIS A 679 38.41 7.95 7.22
C HIS A 679 37.78 6.99 8.26
N THR A 680 36.55 7.23 8.57
CA THR A 680 35.75 6.51 9.58
C THR A 680 34.53 5.92 8.92
N PHE A 681 34.25 4.65 9.20
CA PHE A 681 33.04 3.99 8.73
C PHE A 681 32.35 3.20 9.85
N ALA A 682 31.09 2.91 9.66
CA ALA A 682 30.32 2.05 10.54
C ALA A 682 29.89 0.78 9.80
N THR A 683 29.80 -0.32 10.53
CA THR A 683 29.25 -1.60 10.05
C THR A 683 28.14 -2.07 10.96
N ALA A 684 27.05 -2.60 10.38
CA ALA A 684 25.88 -3.10 11.09
C ALA A 684 25.69 -4.59 10.85
N GLY A 685 25.49 -5.35 11.92
CA GLY A 685 25.44 -6.80 11.85
C GLY A 685 24.18 -7.44 12.41
N ARG A 686 23.94 -8.68 11.97
CA ARG A 686 22.91 -9.54 12.54
C ARG A 686 23.18 -9.95 14.00
N ASP A 687 24.39 -9.67 14.50
CA ASP A 687 24.79 -9.86 15.88
C ASP A 687 24.33 -8.74 16.83
N LYS A 688 23.45 -7.85 16.35
CA LYS A 688 22.89 -6.70 17.08
C LYS A 688 23.92 -5.62 17.43
N LEU A 689 25.04 -5.61 16.73
CA LEU A 689 26.11 -4.66 16.96
C LEU A 689 26.26 -3.69 15.79
N VAL A 690 26.53 -2.43 16.12
CA VAL A 690 27.11 -1.45 15.22
C VAL A 690 28.52 -1.17 15.69
N LYS A 691 29.49 -1.33 14.78
CA LYS A 691 30.90 -1.09 15.07
C LYS A 691 31.41 0.08 14.25
N ILE A 692 32.13 0.99 14.91
CA ILE A 692 32.72 2.17 14.29
C ILE A 692 34.22 1.92 14.15
N TRP A 693 34.69 2.04 12.93
CA TRP A 693 36.06 1.78 12.53
C TRP A 693 36.74 3.07 12.08
N GLN A 694 37.97 3.31 12.50
CA GLN A 694 38.73 4.48 12.11
C GLN A 694 40.16 4.06 11.73
N ILE A 695 40.73 4.74 10.73
CA ILE A 695 42.10 4.54 10.33
C ILE A 695 43.03 5.02 11.44
N SER A 696 43.98 4.18 11.82
CA SER A 696 45.02 4.47 12.83
C SER A 696 46.33 3.79 12.42
N LYS A 697 47.38 4.56 12.21
CA LYS A 697 48.68 4.04 11.78
C LYS A 697 48.64 3.18 10.51
N GLY A 698 47.74 3.52 9.58
CA GLY A 698 47.63 2.85 8.29
C GLY A 698 46.72 1.60 8.28
N SER A 699 46.09 1.24 9.39
CA SER A 699 45.12 0.15 9.51
C SER A 699 43.83 0.61 10.17
N PHE A 700 42.70 -0.04 9.89
CA PHE A 700 41.39 0.30 10.47
C PHE A 700 41.17 -0.46 11.80
N VAL A 701 40.93 0.29 12.85
CA VAL A 701 40.74 -0.23 14.21
C VAL A 701 39.33 0.07 14.68
N CYS A 702 38.65 -0.93 15.29
CA CYS A 702 37.37 -0.72 15.94
C CYS A 702 37.55 0.19 17.17
N LYS A 703 36.93 1.35 17.15
CA LYS A 703 36.97 2.35 18.23
C LYS A 703 35.78 2.21 19.17
N THR A 704 34.59 2.00 18.63
CA THR A 704 33.34 1.98 19.40
C THR A 704 32.45 0.85 18.93
N THR A 705 31.73 0.25 19.87
CA THR A 705 30.72 -0.76 19.58
C THR A 705 29.43 -0.37 20.30
N ILE A 706 28.35 -0.24 19.54
CA ILE A 706 27.02 0.04 20.03
C ILE A 706 26.22 -1.27 20.00
N THR A 707 25.59 -1.63 21.11
CA THR A 707 24.75 -2.83 21.21
C THR A 707 23.29 -2.45 21.19
N LEU A 708 22.52 -3.05 20.28
CA LEU A 708 21.10 -2.82 20.10
C LEU A 708 20.27 -4.04 20.55
N LYS A 709 18.93 -3.90 20.51
CA LYS A 709 18.01 -4.94 20.99
C LYS A 709 17.78 -6.06 19.99
N SER A 710 17.78 -5.71 18.68
CA SER A 710 17.59 -6.66 17.59
C SER A 710 18.67 -6.52 16.51
N SER A 711 18.58 -7.30 15.43
CA SER A 711 19.52 -7.23 14.30
C SER A 711 19.45 -5.86 13.64
N VAL A 712 20.59 -5.27 13.31
CA VAL A 712 20.67 -3.97 12.64
C VAL A 712 20.70 -4.18 11.13
N THR A 713 19.64 -3.74 10.45
CA THR A 713 19.43 -4.00 9.03
C THR A 713 19.87 -2.87 8.12
N ALA A 714 19.92 -1.64 8.64
CA ALA A 714 20.33 -0.46 7.87
C ALA A 714 21.03 0.56 8.76
N ILE A 715 22.03 1.25 8.20
CA ILE A 715 22.71 2.39 8.85
C ILE A 715 22.99 3.49 7.83
N SER A 716 22.95 4.72 8.28
CA SER A 716 23.34 5.89 7.47
C SER A 716 23.84 7.02 8.34
N PHE A 717 24.88 7.71 7.88
CA PHE A 717 25.33 8.95 8.50
C PHE A 717 24.56 10.15 7.91
N LEU A 718 24.25 11.13 8.75
CA LEU A 718 23.83 12.44 8.30
C LEU A 718 24.95 13.07 7.44
N PRO A 719 24.67 13.57 6.22
CA PRO A 719 25.74 14.02 5.30
C PRO A 719 26.40 15.37 5.68
N ARG A 720 26.25 15.81 6.93
CA ARG A 720 26.84 17.05 7.45
C ARG A 720 27.43 16.86 8.84
N VAL A 721 28.59 17.44 9.05
CA VAL A 721 29.22 17.54 10.38
C VAL A 721 28.55 18.67 11.16
N GLN A 722 28.16 18.44 12.42
CA GLN A 722 27.59 19.43 13.30
C GLN A 722 28.45 19.56 14.57
N VAL A 723 29.09 20.73 14.74
CA VAL A 723 29.85 21.07 15.97
C VAL A 723 30.71 19.88 16.46
N ASN A 724 31.70 19.48 15.66
CA ASN A 724 32.64 18.38 15.97
C ASN A 724 31.96 17.01 16.25
N SER A 725 30.79 16.79 15.63
CA SER A 725 30.04 15.56 15.81
C SER A 725 29.39 15.13 14.49
N VAL A 726 29.26 13.83 14.30
CA VAL A 726 28.48 13.20 13.23
C VAL A 726 27.28 12.47 13.84
N PHE A 727 26.21 12.35 13.08
CA PHE A 727 25.02 11.62 13.49
C PHE A 727 24.89 10.34 12.68
N LEU A 728 24.70 9.22 13.37
CA LEU A 728 24.49 7.91 12.79
C LEU A 728 23.05 7.46 13.09
N ALA A 729 22.27 7.24 12.06
CA ALA A 729 20.96 6.59 12.15
C ALA A 729 21.11 5.08 12.02
N THR A 730 20.36 4.32 12.80
CA THR A 730 20.31 2.86 12.76
C THR A 730 18.87 2.37 12.69
N GLY A 731 18.59 1.41 11.81
CA GLY A 731 17.32 0.73 11.70
C GLY A 731 17.46 -0.73 12.12
N GLU A 732 16.56 -1.18 13.00
CA GLU A 732 16.57 -2.54 13.52
C GLU A 732 15.50 -3.40 12.83
N ASP A 733 15.69 -4.71 12.82
CA ASP A 733 14.73 -5.71 12.31
C ASP A 733 13.36 -5.65 13.04
N SER A 734 13.34 -5.13 14.27
CA SER A 734 12.12 -4.83 15.03
C SER A 734 11.32 -3.64 14.49
N GLY A 735 11.90 -2.84 13.58
CA GLY A 735 11.34 -1.55 13.13
C GLY A 735 11.72 -0.37 14.03
N GLU A 736 12.52 -0.57 15.08
CA GLU A 736 13.02 0.52 15.93
C GLU A 736 14.07 1.34 15.14
N LEU A 737 13.92 2.67 15.16
CA LEU A 737 14.86 3.61 14.57
C LEU A 737 15.54 4.40 15.69
N SER A 738 16.87 4.42 15.70
CA SER A 738 17.66 5.13 16.68
C SER A 738 18.65 6.10 16.02
N LEU A 739 18.92 7.22 16.68
CA LEU A 739 19.89 8.22 16.22
C LEU A 739 20.97 8.42 17.30
N TYR A 740 22.23 8.23 16.90
CA TYR A 740 23.39 8.39 17.77
C TYR A 740 24.20 9.61 17.36
N LYS A 741 24.56 10.42 18.34
CA LYS A 741 25.54 11.49 18.18
C LYS A 741 26.92 10.94 18.50
N ILE A 742 27.85 11.03 17.56
CA ILE A 742 29.21 10.53 17.70
C ILE A 742 30.16 11.71 17.66
N ALA A 743 30.94 11.91 18.73
CA ALA A 743 31.96 12.93 18.79
C ALA A 743 33.15 12.52 17.89
N ILE A 744 33.63 13.43 17.04
CA ILE A 744 34.70 13.12 16.07
C ILE A 744 36.05 12.84 16.79
N ASP A 745 36.34 13.58 17.86
CA ASP A 745 37.66 13.48 18.54
C ASP A 745 37.79 12.19 19.38
N SER A 746 36.70 11.75 20.05
CA SER A 746 36.73 10.57 20.94
C SER A 746 36.08 9.34 20.33
N LEU A 747 35.24 9.51 19.31
CA LEU A 747 34.35 8.51 18.71
C LEU A 747 33.39 7.86 19.73
N GLU A 748 33.11 8.55 20.83
CA GLU A 748 32.12 8.12 21.81
C GLU A 748 30.70 8.42 21.28
N ALA A 749 29.80 7.42 21.40
CA ALA A 749 28.41 7.54 21.02
C ALA A 749 27.55 7.98 22.21
N ALA A 750 26.69 8.97 22.01
CA ALA A 750 25.74 9.48 22.99
C ALA A 750 24.29 9.37 22.49
#